data_83974e15779eb0d547763359fba20573
#
_entry.id   83974e15779eb0d547763359fba20573
#
_cell.length_a   1.000
_cell.length_b   1.000
_cell.length_c   1.000
_cell.angle_alpha   90.00
_cell.angle_beta   90.00
_cell.angle_gamma   90.00
#
_symmetry.space_group_name_H-M   'P 1'
#
loop_
_entity.id
_entity.type
_entity.pdbx_description
1 polymer ?
#
loop_
_entity_poly.entity_id
_entity_poly.type
_entity_poly.pdbx_seq_one_letter_code
_entity_poly.pdbx_strand_id
1 'polypeptide(L)'
;MLDVLDEWVERGWLRPLDAAFARFLSREASSGVAPLLILAAALASHQLGRGHACLELQAALDDPTFVLSLPPDDAIDRMVDAPTHAPTDLLKGVTLEQWLEALDDAALVNSGAGNTPLVLIGTRLYLRRYWQYEQDVCAGIERRLHASLERAEALDIDAVRATLDVLFPPSNRGVAGQQAADWQKLACALAARSAFSIVTGGPGTGKTTTVVKLLALLQAIALSDSAARGAGSVGTVGVAATSDASGTTGRRVRPLRIKLAAPTGKAAARLNESIAGAVANLPIDRLANGVQVLDAIPKIVTTLHRVLGTRPDSRRFRHDASNPLPVDVLVIDEASMVDLEMMAAVLDALPSTARLVLLGDKDQLASVEAGAVLGELCERAARGHYTPQTREWLQSATGEHVDDAMIDENGTALDQAIAMLRESHRFSSASGIGELALRVNDGDAAGVERVLDEDRADLAMLTCSAGHDALFKALVVDGDVGGGDVAGASASATASASVLRHGYRHYLETMHKGQPARDADPAALDRWAAEVLEAHDAFQLLCAVRRGPWGVDGLNKRIARLLHEEGLIDARGEWYAGRPVLVTRNDYELGLMNGDIGITLSYPGSADGRGAMRVAFPAADGSGEIKWVLPSRLQAVETVFALTVHKSQGSEFVHAALVLPDRFSPILTRELVYTGVTRARAYLTLAVPEGKAVLEEAVTAKVQRASGLLAGFGGGA
;
A
#
# COMPACT_ATOMS: atom_id res chain seq x y z
N MET A 1 -38.05 0.82 -11.51
CA MET A 1 -36.63 0.93 -11.08
C MET A 1 -36.12 -0.37 -10.46
N LEU A 2 -36.76 -0.99 -9.49
CA LEU A 2 -36.25 -2.24 -8.88
C LEU A 2 -36.04 -3.37 -9.90
N ASP A 3 -36.95 -3.55 -10.86
CA ASP A 3 -36.85 -4.55 -11.91
C ASP A 3 -35.60 -4.33 -12.79
N VAL A 4 -35.26 -3.06 -13.06
CA VAL A 4 -34.02 -2.70 -13.78
C VAL A 4 -32.78 -3.05 -12.98
N LEU A 5 -32.77 -2.80 -11.67
CA LEU A 5 -31.66 -3.19 -10.80
C LEU A 5 -31.51 -4.70 -10.71
N ASP A 6 -32.59 -5.46 -10.72
CA ASP A 6 -32.57 -6.92 -10.75
C ASP A 6 -31.98 -7.44 -12.08
N GLU A 7 -32.38 -6.84 -13.21
CA GLU A 7 -31.76 -7.13 -14.52
C GLU A 7 -30.25 -6.88 -14.50
N TRP A 8 -29.81 -5.77 -13.91
CA TRP A 8 -28.37 -5.47 -13.80
C TRP A 8 -27.63 -6.47 -12.91
N VAL A 9 -28.27 -6.99 -11.85
CA VAL A 9 -27.69 -8.07 -11.02
C VAL A 9 -27.58 -9.38 -11.79
N GLU A 10 -28.63 -9.78 -12.55
CA GLU A 10 -28.60 -10.99 -13.39
C GLU A 10 -27.51 -10.93 -14.45
N ARG A 11 -27.27 -9.75 -15.00
CA ARG A 11 -26.18 -9.49 -15.96
C ARG A 11 -24.78 -9.39 -15.30
N GLY A 12 -24.71 -9.39 -13.98
CA GLY A 12 -23.45 -9.20 -13.24
C GLY A 12 -22.91 -7.77 -13.24
N TRP A 13 -23.73 -6.78 -13.57
CA TRP A 13 -23.36 -5.36 -13.55
C TRP A 13 -23.36 -4.80 -12.12
N LEU A 14 -24.36 -5.17 -11.33
CA LEU A 14 -24.44 -4.85 -9.91
C LEU A 14 -24.24 -6.10 -9.05
N ARG A 15 -23.78 -5.89 -7.83
CA ARG A 15 -23.77 -6.95 -6.82
C ARG A 15 -25.18 -7.15 -6.29
N PRO A 16 -25.57 -8.37 -5.89
CA PRO A 16 -26.87 -8.61 -5.22
C PRO A 16 -27.11 -7.69 -4.01
N LEU A 17 -26.02 -7.29 -3.31
CA LEU A 17 -26.07 -6.37 -2.16
C LEU A 17 -26.58 -4.98 -2.56
N ASP A 18 -26.17 -4.47 -3.73
CA ASP A 18 -26.54 -3.12 -4.19
C ASP A 18 -28.04 -3.00 -4.45
N ALA A 19 -28.61 -3.98 -5.14
CA ALA A 19 -30.05 -4.07 -5.36
C ALA A 19 -30.83 -4.36 -4.06
N ALA A 20 -30.29 -5.21 -3.18
CA ALA A 20 -30.91 -5.51 -1.89
C ALA A 20 -30.98 -4.26 -1.00
N PHE A 21 -29.94 -3.43 -0.99
CA PHE A 21 -29.94 -2.17 -0.26
C PHE A 21 -31.00 -1.19 -0.79
N ALA A 22 -31.07 -0.99 -2.11
CA ALA A 22 -32.10 -0.15 -2.72
C ALA A 22 -33.50 -0.65 -2.42
N ARG A 23 -33.73 -1.95 -2.46
CA ARG A 23 -35.00 -2.60 -2.11
C ARG A 23 -35.36 -2.43 -0.62
N PHE A 24 -34.37 -2.51 0.26
CA PHE A 24 -34.55 -2.24 1.69
C PHE A 24 -35.06 -0.80 1.89
N LEU A 25 -34.40 0.20 1.31
CA LEU A 25 -34.79 1.60 1.43
C LEU A 25 -36.23 1.84 0.88
N SER A 26 -36.58 1.21 -0.25
CA SER A 26 -37.92 1.30 -0.83
C SER A 26 -39.00 0.74 0.08
N ARG A 27 -38.71 -0.17 1.01
CA ARG A 27 -39.66 -0.73 1.98
C ARG A 27 -39.75 0.09 3.26
N GLU A 28 -38.67 0.71 3.69
CA GLU A 28 -38.60 1.52 4.91
C GLU A 28 -39.25 2.91 4.73
N ALA A 29 -39.38 3.38 3.51
CA ALA A 29 -40.03 4.66 3.22
C ALA A 29 -41.52 4.59 3.49
N SER A 30 -42.07 5.62 4.15
CA SER A 30 -43.49 5.73 4.54
C SER A 30 -44.42 6.03 3.38
N SER A 31 -43.95 6.48 2.24
CA SER A 31 -44.66 6.83 1.00
C SER A 31 -43.83 6.37 -0.20
N GLY A 32 -44.41 6.36 -1.40
CA GLY A 32 -43.70 5.93 -2.61
C GLY A 32 -42.39 6.70 -2.83
N VAL A 33 -41.29 5.98 -2.91
CA VAL A 33 -39.95 6.55 -3.10
C VAL A 33 -39.72 6.94 -4.56
N ALA A 34 -39.10 8.10 -4.79
CA ALA A 34 -38.71 8.53 -6.14
C ALA A 34 -37.79 7.50 -6.83
N PRO A 35 -38.06 7.11 -8.09
CA PRO A 35 -37.23 6.14 -8.81
C PRO A 35 -35.75 6.52 -8.87
N LEU A 36 -35.45 7.82 -8.96
CA LEU A 36 -34.04 8.33 -8.97
C LEU A 36 -33.35 8.19 -7.61
N LEU A 37 -34.08 8.22 -6.47
CA LEU A 37 -33.50 7.95 -5.15
C LEU A 37 -33.10 6.47 -5.03
N ILE A 38 -33.99 5.57 -5.50
CA ILE A 38 -33.69 4.12 -5.51
C ILE A 38 -32.46 3.83 -6.37
N LEU A 39 -32.36 4.46 -7.55
CA LEU A 39 -31.20 4.36 -8.42
C LEU A 39 -29.94 4.89 -7.72
N ALA A 40 -30.00 6.10 -7.15
CA ALA A 40 -28.89 6.71 -6.44
C ALA A 40 -28.38 5.86 -5.28
N ALA A 41 -29.28 5.24 -4.52
CA ALA A 41 -28.92 4.34 -3.42
C ALA A 41 -28.17 3.09 -3.91
N ALA A 42 -28.67 2.46 -4.99
CA ALA A 42 -28.00 1.30 -5.59
C ALA A 42 -26.59 1.69 -6.12
N LEU A 43 -26.50 2.83 -6.82
CA LEU A 43 -25.24 3.33 -7.37
C LEU A 43 -24.26 3.77 -6.27
N ALA A 44 -24.71 4.39 -5.18
CA ALA A 44 -23.86 4.73 -4.04
C ALA A 44 -23.26 3.46 -3.40
N SER A 45 -24.07 2.40 -3.24
CA SER A 45 -23.60 1.10 -2.77
C SER A 45 -22.61 0.45 -3.76
N HIS A 46 -22.89 0.53 -5.06
CA HIS A 46 -22.01 0.04 -6.11
C HIS A 46 -20.64 0.74 -6.08
N GLN A 47 -20.63 2.07 -5.98
CA GLN A 47 -19.41 2.87 -5.92
C GLN A 47 -18.53 2.52 -4.70
N LEU A 48 -19.11 2.20 -3.55
CA LEU A 48 -18.33 1.66 -2.42
C LEU A 48 -17.59 0.38 -2.77
N GLY A 49 -18.21 -0.52 -3.53
CA GLY A 49 -17.55 -1.75 -4.01
C GLY A 49 -16.42 -1.51 -4.99
N ARG A 50 -16.29 -0.28 -5.49
CA ARG A 50 -15.23 0.18 -6.39
C ARG A 50 -14.19 1.06 -5.68
N GLY A 51 -14.31 1.23 -4.37
CA GLY A 51 -13.36 1.97 -3.55
C GLY A 51 -13.65 3.47 -3.41
N HIS A 52 -14.79 3.98 -3.91
CA HIS A 52 -15.22 5.36 -3.67
C HIS A 52 -15.88 5.46 -2.28
N ALA A 53 -15.73 6.59 -1.58
CA ALA A 53 -16.42 6.83 -0.31
C ALA A 53 -17.86 7.29 -0.51
N CYS A 54 -18.18 7.87 -1.67
CA CYS A 54 -19.51 8.40 -2.02
C CYS A 54 -19.79 8.25 -3.52
N LEU A 55 -21.04 8.50 -3.91
CA LEU A 55 -21.44 8.75 -5.29
C LEU A 55 -21.41 10.26 -5.54
N GLU A 56 -20.63 10.70 -6.51
CA GLU A 56 -20.63 12.09 -6.99
C GLU A 56 -21.67 12.22 -8.10
N LEU A 57 -22.77 12.92 -7.81
CA LEU A 57 -23.96 12.98 -8.67
C LEU A 57 -23.65 13.73 -9.98
N GLN A 58 -22.95 14.86 -9.92
CA GLN A 58 -22.64 15.64 -11.11
C GLN A 58 -21.74 14.85 -12.06
N ALA A 59 -20.67 14.24 -11.56
CA ALA A 59 -19.77 13.43 -12.37
C ALA A 59 -20.51 12.23 -13.02
N ALA A 60 -21.44 11.61 -12.28
CA ALA A 60 -22.26 10.51 -12.80
C ALA A 60 -23.24 10.95 -13.89
N LEU A 61 -23.67 12.23 -13.91
CA LEU A 61 -24.46 12.80 -15.01
C LEU A 61 -23.60 13.17 -16.21
N ASP A 62 -22.40 13.69 -15.96
CA ASP A 62 -21.49 14.15 -17.02
C ASP A 62 -20.94 12.96 -17.85
N ASP A 63 -20.51 11.89 -17.17
CA ASP A 63 -20.04 10.65 -17.81
C ASP A 63 -20.48 9.40 -17.05
N PRO A 64 -21.73 8.95 -17.22
CA PRO A 64 -22.24 7.78 -16.51
C PRO A 64 -21.44 6.50 -16.75
N THR A 65 -20.94 6.29 -17.96
CA THR A 65 -20.24 5.07 -18.34
C THR A 65 -18.90 4.96 -17.62
N PHE A 66 -18.11 6.01 -17.66
CA PHE A 66 -16.80 6.04 -17.03
C PHE A 66 -16.89 6.06 -15.49
N VAL A 67 -17.69 6.99 -14.94
CA VAL A 67 -17.78 7.19 -13.49
C VAL A 67 -18.39 5.98 -12.79
N LEU A 68 -19.46 5.40 -13.36
CA LEU A 68 -20.10 4.23 -12.77
C LEU A 68 -19.40 2.92 -13.17
N SER A 69 -18.60 2.93 -14.24
CA SER A 69 -18.04 1.74 -14.91
C SER A 69 -19.11 0.67 -15.13
N LEU A 70 -20.21 1.09 -15.72
CA LEU A 70 -21.34 0.26 -16.08
C LEU A 70 -21.70 0.50 -17.56
N PRO A 71 -21.76 -0.56 -18.38
CA PRO A 71 -21.53 -1.96 -18.04
C PRO A 71 -20.07 -2.28 -17.70
N PRO A 72 -19.78 -3.35 -16.93
CA PRO A 72 -18.43 -3.83 -16.72
C PRO A 72 -17.79 -4.29 -18.04
N ASP A 73 -16.45 -4.13 -18.18
CA ASP A 73 -15.72 -4.45 -19.42
C ASP A 73 -15.90 -5.92 -19.86
N ASP A 74 -15.97 -6.86 -18.91
CA ASP A 74 -16.18 -8.28 -19.18
C ASP A 74 -17.61 -8.65 -19.60
N ALA A 75 -18.55 -7.73 -19.44
CA ALA A 75 -19.93 -7.90 -19.88
C ALA A 75 -20.12 -7.50 -21.34
N ILE A 76 -19.27 -6.67 -21.92
CA ILE A 76 -19.36 -6.22 -23.31
C ILE A 76 -19.22 -7.40 -24.29
N ASP A 77 -18.35 -8.35 -23.99
CA ASP A 77 -18.15 -9.57 -24.82
C ASP A 77 -19.31 -10.56 -24.75
N ARG A 78 -20.24 -10.43 -23.78
CA ARG A 78 -21.41 -11.30 -23.58
C ARG A 78 -22.72 -10.71 -24.06
N MET A 79 -22.69 -9.52 -24.67
CA MET A 79 -23.90 -8.83 -25.15
C MET A 79 -24.46 -9.51 -26.41
N VAL A 80 -25.19 -10.61 -26.20
CA VAL A 80 -26.06 -11.19 -27.26
C VAL A 80 -27.37 -10.39 -27.39
N ASP A 81 -27.82 -9.73 -26.30
CA ASP A 81 -28.97 -8.84 -26.29
C ASP A 81 -28.65 -7.56 -25.51
N ALA A 82 -28.80 -6.38 -26.14
CA ALA A 82 -28.64 -5.10 -25.48
C ALA A 82 -29.62 -4.99 -24.27
N PRO A 83 -29.16 -4.43 -23.11
CA PRO A 83 -30.05 -4.22 -22.00
C PRO A 83 -31.14 -3.22 -22.39
N THR A 84 -32.33 -3.44 -21.83
CA THR A 84 -33.50 -2.56 -22.08
C THR A 84 -33.23 -1.14 -21.57
N HIS A 85 -32.35 -1.00 -20.55
CA HIS A 85 -31.99 0.28 -19.95
C HIS A 85 -30.56 0.25 -19.40
N ALA A 86 -29.63 0.94 -20.07
CA ALA A 86 -28.30 1.22 -19.52
C ALA A 86 -28.35 2.43 -18.56
N PRO A 87 -27.35 2.61 -17.67
CA PRO A 87 -27.26 3.82 -16.83
C PRO A 87 -27.32 5.12 -17.63
N THR A 88 -26.66 5.15 -18.80
CA THR A 88 -26.70 6.27 -19.76
C THR A 88 -28.10 6.58 -20.25
N ASP A 89 -28.96 5.57 -20.46
CA ASP A 89 -30.33 5.76 -20.91
C ASP A 89 -31.21 6.28 -19.78
N LEU A 90 -31.02 5.78 -18.56
CA LEU A 90 -31.78 6.20 -17.39
C LEU A 90 -31.45 7.62 -16.92
N LEU A 91 -30.21 8.04 -17.07
CA LEU A 91 -29.73 9.36 -16.68
C LEU A 91 -29.85 10.39 -17.80
N LYS A 92 -30.19 9.96 -19.02
CA LYS A 92 -30.35 10.84 -20.17
C LYS A 92 -31.43 11.89 -19.94
N GLY A 93 -31.01 13.16 -19.94
CA GLY A 93 -31.91 14.31 -19.74
C GLY A 93 -32.28 14.56 -18.28
N VAL A 94 -31.77 13.81 -17.33
CA VAL A 94 -31.87 14.13 -15.90
C VAL A 94 -30.89 15.25 -15.58
N THR A 95 -31.40 16.33 -14.96
CA THR A 95 -30.56 17.41 -14.45
C THR A 95 -30.15 17.15 -13.00
N LEU A 96 -29.03 17.77 -12.55
CA LEU A 96 -28.61 17.68 -11.15
C LEU A 96 -29.74 18.16 -10.20
N GLU A 97 -30.44 19.24 -10.55
CA GLU A 97 -31.54 19.81 -9.78
C GLU A 97 -32.67 18.80 -9.59
N GLN A 98 -33.06 18.11 -10.67
CA GLN A 98 -34.08 17.04 -10.61
C GLN A 98 -33.64 15.85 -9.75
N TRP A 99 -32.34 15.51 -9.81
CA TRP A 99 -31.83 14.42 -9.00
C TRP A 99 -31.73 14.78 -7.52
N LEU A 100 -31.32 16.01 -7.20
CA LEU A 100 -31.29 16.53 -5.83
C LEU A 100 -32.76 16.63 -5.26
N GLU A 101 -33.72 17.09 -6.06
CA GLU A 101 -35.15 17.12 -5.65
C GLU A 101 -35.65 15.70 -5.37
N ALA A 102 -35.27 14.72 -6.17
CA ALA A 102 -35.67 13.33 -5.95
C ALA A 102 -35.05 12.72 -4.68
N LEU A 103 -33.97 13.29 -4.17
CA LEU A 103 -33.27 12.89 -2.94
C LEU A 103 -33.83 13.61 -1.68
N ASP A 104 -34.78 14.53 -1.83
CA ASP A 104 -35.37 15.24 -0.70
C ASP A 104 -36.41 14.34 0.01
N ASP A 105 -35.94 13.35 0.74
CA ASP A 105 -36.71 12.43 1.58
C ASP A 105 -36.11 12.42 2.99
N ALA A 106 -36.77 13.12 3.92
CA ALA A 106 -36.26 13.29 5.28
C ALA A 106 -36.12 11.98 6.10
N ALA A 107 -36.78 10.90 5.68
CA ALA A 107 -36.65 9.59 6.33
C ALA A 107 -35.41 8.83 5.85
N LEU A 108 -34.99 9.05 4.60
CA LEU A 108 -33.91 8.30 3.96
C LEU A 108 -32.62 9.11 3.80
N VAL A 109 -32.71 10.42 3.62
CA VAL A 109 -31.57 11.31 3.32
C VAL A 109 -31.52 12.48 4.29
N ASN A 110 -30.33 12.83 4.74
CA ASN A 110 -30.07 14.02 5.56
C ASN A 110 -28.78 14.69 5.09
N SER A 111 -28.59 15.97 5.42
CA SER A 111 -27.40 16.76 5.06
C SER A 111 -26.34 16.82 6.16
N GLY A 112 -26.36 15.93 7.16
CA GLY A 112 -25.40 15.95 8.25
C GLY A 112 -25.58 14.81 9.26
N ALA A 113 -25.29 15.09 10.53
CA ALA A 113 -25.46 14.13 11.61
C ALA A 113 -26.92 13.69 11.76
N GLY A 114 -27.16 12.43 12.12
CA GLY A 114 -28.49 11.87 12.25
C GLY A 114 -28.49 10.36 12.02
N ASN A 115 -29.69 9.78 11.82
CA ASN A 115 -29.88 8.34 11.70
C ASN A 115 -30.37 7.88 10.31
N THR A 116 -30.49 8.78 9.34
CA THR A 116 -30.90 8.40 7.98
C THR A 116 -29.86 7.49 7.34
N PRO A 117 -30.21 6.53 6.50
CA PRO A 117 -29.28 5.60 5.87
C PRO A 117 -28.32 6.28 4.87
N LEU A 118 -28.77 7.40 4.28
CA LEU A 118 -28.02 8.19 3.30
C LEU A 118 -27.71 9.59 3.85
N VAL A 119 -26.60 10.17 3.37
CA VAL A 119 -26.18 11.55 3.66
C VAL A 119 -25.83 12.25 2.37
N LEU A 120 -26.42 13.41 2.11
CA LEU A 120 -26.15 14.23 0.95
C LEU A 120 -25.43 15.52 1.38
N ILE A 121 -24.19 15.71 0.90
CA ILE A 121 -23.40 16.91 1.13
C ILE A 121 -23.04 17.53 -0.23
N GLY A 122 -23.69 18.64 -0.56
CA GLY A 122 -23.58 19.22 -1.91
C GLY A 122 -24.04 18.23 -2.97
N THR A 123 -23.15 17.79 -3.84
CA THR A 123 -23.43 16.81 -4.90
C THR A 123 -23.01 15.38 -4.54
N ARG A 124 -22.50 15.16 -3.33
CA ARG A 124 -21.99 13.86 -2.88
C ARG A 124 -23.00 13.11 -2.04
N LEU A 125 -23.41 11.93 -2.50
CA LEU A 125 -24.30 11.03 -1.79
C LEU A 125 -23.51 9.89 -1.14
N TYR A 126 -23.57 9.81 0.17
CA TYR A 126 -22.89 8.82 0.99
C TYR A 126 -23.85 7.79 1.56
N LEU A 127 -23.38 6.57 1.78
CA LEU A 127 -23.94 5.75 2.83
C LEU A 127 -23.52 6.33 4.19
N ARG A 128 -24.47 6.42 5.14
CA ARG A 128 -24.27 7.02 6.48
C ARG A 128 -22.95 6.63 7.14
N ARG A 129 -22.60 5.34 7.10
CA ARG A 129 -21.40 4.81 7.76
C ARG A 129 -20.12 5.41 7.19
N TYR A 130 -20.03 5.58 5.88
CA TYR A 130 -18.82 6.11 5.23
C TYR A 130 -18.68 7.61 5.42
N TRP A 131 -19.80 8.34 5.40
CA TRP A 131 -19.78 9.74 5.81
C TRP A 131 -19.28 9.90 7.26
N GLN A 132 -19.74 9.05 8.19
CA GLN A 132 -19.29 9.08 9.58
C GLN A 132 -17.79 8.77 9.69
N TYR A 133 -17.29 7.79 8.95
CA TYR A 133 -15.85 7.50 8.94
C TYR A 133 -15.02 8.68 8.44
N GLU A 134 -15.45 9.41 7.41
CA GLU A 134 -14.76 10.64 6.96
C GLU A 134 -14.75 11.68 8.08
N GLN A 135 -15.88 11.92 8.75
CA GLN A 135 -15.94 12.87 9.86
C GLN A 135 -15.04 12.46 11.02
N ASP A 136 -15.03 11.19 11.39
CA ASP A 136 -14.19 10.66 12.47
C ASP A 136 -12.69 10.77 12.14
N VAL A 137 -12.31 10.53 10.90
CA VAL A 137 -10.94 10.68 10.40
C VAL A 137 -10.51 12.15 10.42
N CYS A 138 -11.32 13.05 9.87
CA CYS A 138 -11.05 14.49 9.91
C CYS A 138 -10.86 14.98 11.35
N ALA A 139 -11.85 14.76 12.21
CA ALA A 139 -11.80 15.20 13.60
C ALA A 139 -10.64 14.56 14.38
N GLY A 140 -10.30 13.30 14.08
CA GLY A 140 -9.19 12.60 14.70
C GLY A 140 -7.82 13.17 14.32
N ILE A 141 -7.65 13.56 13.06
CA ILE A 141 -6.42 14.18 12.55
C ILE A 141 -6.34 15.63 13.05
N GLU A 142 -7.40 16.44 12.92
CA GLU A 142 -7.42 17.83 13.35
C GLU A 142 -7.03 17.99 14.83
N ARG A 143 -7.60 17.17 15.72
CA ARG A 143 -7.23 17.18 17.15
C ARG A 143 -5.72 17.00 17.34
N ARG A 144 -5.07 16.17 16.52
CA ARG A 144 -3.63 15.93 16.59
C ARG A 144 -2.81 17.04 15.96
N LEU A 145 -3.31 17.66 14.88
CA LEU A 145 -2.69 18.82 14.29
C LEU A 145 -2.67 20.00 15.27
N HIS A 146 -3.77 20.24 16.00
CA HIS A 146 -3.79 21.23 17.08
C HIS A 146 -2.81 20.90 18.21
N ALA A 147 -2.76 19.65 18.67
CA ALA A 147 -1.80 19.22 19.68
C ALA A 147 -0.33 19.32 19.21
N SER A 148 -0.08 19.39 17.91
CA SER A 148 1.27 19.54 17.36
C SER A 148 1.86 20.93 17.63
N LEU A 149 1.03 21.98 17.73
CA LEU A 149 1.50 23.36 18.02
C LEU A 149 2.11 23.42 19.42
N GLU A 150 1.40 22.95 20.45
CA GLU A 150 1.88 22.90 21.83
C GLU A 150 3.16 22.06 21.96
N ARG A 151 3.25 20.97 21.22
CA ARG A 151 4.45 20.10 21.23
C ARG A 151 5.65 20.79 20.59
N ALA A 152 5.46 21.51 19.49
CA ALA A 152 6.54 22.23 18.81
C ALA A 152 7.16 23.29 19.71
N GLU A 153 6.36 23.99 20.51
CA GLU A 153 6.82 24.98 21.49
C GLU A 153 7.57 24.35 22.68
N ALA A 154 7.17 23.14 23.06
CA ALA A 154 7.77 22.45 24.22
C ALA A 154 9.08 21.70 23.89
N LEU A 155 9.46 21.58 22.59
CA LEU A 155 10.66 20.87 22.17
C LEU A 155 11.92 21.73 22.35
N ASP A 156 12.95 21.12 22.94
CA ASP A 156 14.30 21.67 22.97
C ASP A 156 14.93 21.49 21.56
N ILE A 157 14.99 22.58 20.80
CA ILE A 157 15.48 22.58 19.42
C ILE A 157 16.97 22.20 19.35
N ASP A 158 17.77 22.60 20.33
CA ASP A 158 19.19 22.29 20.37
C ASP A 158 19.42 20.81 20.61
N ALA A 159 18.64 20.18 21.51
CA ALA A 159 18.69 18.75 21.73
C ALA A 159 18.23 17.93 20.51
N VAL A 160 17.19 18.40 19.82
CA VAL A 160 16.74 17.82 18.54
C VAL A 160 17.83 17.88 17.50
N ARG A 161 18.44 19.06 17.32
CA ARG A 161 19.52 19.28 16.35
C ARG A 161 20.73 18.42 16.64
N ALA A 162 21.20 18.40 17.88
CA ALA A 162 22.36 17.60 18.27
C ALA A 162 22.13 16.10 17.99
N THR A 163 20.93 15.60 18.28
CA THR A 163 20.57 14.19 18.00
C THR A 163 20.47 13.91 16.50
N LEU A 164 19.87 14.83 15.73
CA LEU A 164 19.76 14.70 14.28
C LEU A 164 21.14 14.72 13.59
N ASP A 165 22.07 15.57 14.06
CA ASP A 165 23.43 15.65 13.50
C ASP A 165 24.23 14.34 13.74
N VAL A 166 23.92 13.62 14.82
CA VAL A 166 24.47 12.28 15.04
C VAL A 166 23.84 11.24 14.12
N LEU A 167 22.51 11.27 13.98
CA LEU A 167 21.76 10.28 13.16
C LEU A 167 21.96 10.51 11.64
N PHE A 168 22.24 11.74 11.23
CA PHE A 168 22.46 12.15 9.85
C PHE A 168 23.79 12.90 9.74
N PRO A 169 24.92 12.19 9.82
CA PRO A 169 26.21 12.85 9.71
C PRO A 169 26.36 13.51 8.33
N PRO A 170 27.02 14.67 8.25
CA PRO A 170 27.20 15.37 6.99
C PRO A 170 27.91 14.42 6.00
N SER A 171 27.21 14.07 4.93
CA SER A 171 27.78 13.28 3.85
C SER A 171 28.68 14.19 3.01
N ASN A 172 29.85 13.67 2.60
CA ASN A 172 30.74 14.33 1.62
C ASN A 172 30.10 14.40 0.20
N ARG A 173 28.80 14.61 0.12
CA ARG A 173 28.06 14.73 -1.14
C ARG A 173 28.18 16.15 -1.65
N GLY A 174 29.03 16.33 -2.67
CA GLY A 174 29.00 17.48 -3.54
C GLY A 174 30.12 18.48 -3.36
N VAL A 175 30.69 18.87 -4.50
CA VAL A 175 31.52 20.05 -4.70
C VAL A 175 30.75 21.29 -4.22
N ALA A 176 31.38 22.14 -3.46
CA ALA A 176 30.83 23.36 -2.89
C ALA A 176 29.94 24.15 -3.89
N GLY A 177 28.64 24.27 -3.57
CA GLY A 177 27.78 25.22 -4.29
C GLY A 177 26.29 24.91 -4.31
N GLN A 178 25.83 23.64 -4.28
CA GLN A 178 24.41 23.30 -4.24
C GLN A 178 24.22 21.98 -3.47
N GLN A 179 24.11 22.06 -2.17
CA GLN A 179 23.80 20.90 -1.35
C GLN A 179 22.27 20.77 -1.31
N ALA A 180 21.73 19.72 -1.98
CA ALA A 180 20.32 19.40 -1.86
C ALA A 180 19.98 19.06 -0.39
N ALA A 181 18.85 19.55 0.08
CA ALA A 181 18.41 19.33 1.46
C ALA A 181 18.23 17.84 1.77
N ASP A 182 18.66 17.39 2.95
CA ASP A 182 18.43 16.02 3.41
C ASP A 182 16.96 15.85 3.86
N TRP A 183 16.12 15.37 2.93
CA TRP A 183 14.69 15.18 3.17
C TRP A 183 14.38 14.11 4.23
N GLN A 184 15.28 13.16 4.48
CA GLN A 184 15.12 12.20 5.57
C GLN A 184 15.30 12.90 6.93
N LYS A 185 16.31 13.78 7.04
CA LYS A 185 16.55 14.58 8.24
C LYS A 185 15.40 15.55 8.52
N LEU A 186 14.93 16.26 7.48
CA LEU A 186 13.78 17.15 7.56
C LEU A 186 12.49 16.40 7.98
N ALA A 187 12.24 15.22 7.42
CA ALA A 187 11.09 14.37 7.77
C ALA A 187 11.13 13.93 9.23
N CYS A 188 12.29 13.54 9.75
CA CYS A 188 12.46 13.21 11.16
C CYS A 188 12.20 14.41 12.08
N ALA A 189 12.70 15.59 11.74
CA ALA A 189 12.46 16.82 12.49
C ALA A 189 10.96 17.16 12.52
N LEU A 190 10.31 17.16 11.35
CA LEU A 190 8.88 17.45 11.21
C LEU A 190 8.03 16.46 12.03
N ALA A 191 8.31 15.17 11.96
CA ALA A 191 7.60 14.16 12.72
C ALA A 191 7.86 14.24 14.23
N ALA A 192 9.06 14.69 14.65
CA ALA A 192 9.37 14.85 16.06
C ALA A 192 8.57 15.97 16.71
N ARG A 193 8.28 17.06 16.00
CA ARG A 193 7.46 18.17 16.53
C ARG A 193 5.95 17.89 16.48
N SER A 194 5.50 16.89 15.71
CA SER A 194 4.09 16.69 15.39
C SER A 194 3.45 15.56 16.21
N ALA A 195 2.16 15.68 16.51
CA ALA A 195 1.35 14.59 17.03
C ALA A 195 0.71 13.73 15.92
N PHE A 196 0.60 14.30 14.71
CA PHE A 196 0.25 13.61 13.47
C PHE A 196 1.29 13.96 12.41
N SER A 197 1.82 12.98 11.72
CA SER A 197 2.74 13.23 10.61
C SER A 197 2.64 12.16 9.53
N ILE A 198 2.92 12.57 8.29
CA ILE A 198 3.01 11.69 7.14
C ILE A 198 4.41 11.83 6.53
N VAL A 199 5.07 10.69 6.30
CA VAL A 199 6.30 10.62 5.52
C VAL A 199 6.00 9.84 4.25
N THR A 200 5.85 10.53 3.14
CA THR A 200 5.57 9.95 1.84
C THR A 200 6.81 9.93 0.96
N GLY A 201 6.86 9.05 -0.02
CA GLY A 201 7.95 8.99 -0.98
C GLY A 201 7.93 7.70 -1.77
N GLY A 202 8.50 7.73 -2.96
CA GLY A 202 8.58 6.59 -3.86
C GLY A 202 9.41 5.43 -3.32
N PRO A 203 9.48 4.33 -4.09
CA PRO A 203 10.31 3.19 -3.73
C PRO A 203 11.81 3.57 -3.66
N GLY A 204 12.49 2.99 -2.68
CA GLY A 204 13.92 3.24 -2.51
C GLY A 204 14.30 4.60 -1.94
N THR A 205 13.36 5.46 -1.54
CA THR A 205 13.65 6.76 -0.93
C THR A 205 14.11 6.67 0.53
N GLY A 206 14.21 5.46 1.07
CA GLY A 206 14.70 5.23 2.43
C GLY A 206 13.67 5.46 3.53
N LYS A 207 12.36 5.27 3.25
CA LYS A 207 11.29 5.38 4.26
C LYS A 207 11.59 4.60 5.53
N THR A 208 11.96 3.33 5.43
CA THR A 208 12.27 2.47 6.59
C THR A 208 13.48 2.98 7.38
N THR A 209 14.54 3.42 6.71
CA THR A 209 15.71 4.02 7.36
C THR A 209 15.33 5.30 8.08
N THR A 210 14.52 6.15 7.46
CA THR A 210 13.98 7.39 8.06
C THR A 210 13.20 7.08 9.34
N VAL A 211 12.33 6.06 9.30
CA VAL A 211 11.55 5.64 10.47
C VAL A 211 12.46 5.19 11.62
N VAL A 212 13.41 4.31 11.37
CA VAL A 212 14.30 3.81 12.43
C VAL A 212 15.07 4.97 13.06
N LYS A 213 15.55 5.93 12.27
CA LYS A 213 16.19 7.16 12.78
C LYS A 213 15.19 8.05 13.54
N LEU A 214 13.95 8.17 13.07
CA LEU A 214 12.88 8.88 13.78
C LEU A 214 12.61 8.23 15.15
N LEU A 215 12.51 6.90 15.21
CA LEU A 215 12.30 6.18 16.47
C LEU A 215 13.46 6.42 17.45
N ALA A 216 14.69 6.39 16.96
CA ALA A 216 15.87 6.71 17.75
C ALA A 216 15.84 8.16 18.26
N LEU A 217 15.47 9.11 17.42
CA LEU A 217 15.30 10.54 17.80
C LEU A 217 14.24 10.69 18.90
N LEU A 218 13.07 10.11 18.73
CA LEU A 218 11.96 10.23 19.68
C LEU A 218 12.33 9.61 21.04
N GLN A 219 13.02 8.47 21.06
CA GLN A 219 13.49 7.86 22.30
C GLN A 219 14.60 8.67 22.95
N ALA A 220 15.55 9.21 22.16
CA ALA A 220 16.64 10.05 22.70
C ALA A 220 16.09 11.31 23.35
N ILE A 221 15.13 12.02 22.72
CA ILE A 221 14.46 13.18 23.31
C ILE A 221 13.75 12.81 24.61
N ALA A 222 12.96 11.74 24.61
CA ALA A 222 12.20 11.31 25.80
C ALA A 222 13.11 10.94 26.98
N LEU A 223 14.26 10.35 26.71
CA LEU A 223 15.24 9.98 27.73
C LEU A 223 16.10 11.18 28.18
N SER A 224 16.35 12.18 27.33
CA SER A 224 17.11 13.40 27.67
C SER A 224 16.28 14.38 28.52
N ASP A 225 15.04 14.63 28.18
CA ASP A 225 14.09 15.45 28.94
C ASP A 225 13.99 15.01 30.40
N SER A 226 14.28 13.74 30.66
CA SER A 226 14.19 13.14 31.94
C SER A 226 15.46 13.30 32.79
N ALA A 227 16.63 13.30 32.15
CA ALA A 227 17.89 13.48 32.85
C ALA A 227 18.05 14.95 33.36
N ALA A 228 17.60 15.94 32.55
CA ALA A 228 17.63 17.34 32.93
C ALA A 228 16.73 17.66 34.15
N ARG A 229 15.57 16.99 34.28
CA ARG A 229 14.66 17.18 35.42
C ARG A 229 15.05 16.36 36.67
N GLY A 230 15.78 15.27 36.52
CA GLY A 230 16.34 14.48 37.60
C GLY A 230 17.57 15.11 38.27
N ALA A 231 18.35 15.87 37.54
CA ALA A 231 19.55 16.55 38.03
C ALA A 231 19.26 17.78 38.92
N GLY A 232 18.05 18.34 38.82
CA GLY A 232 17.60 19.46 39.66
C GLY A 232 17.11 19.09 41.06
N SER A 233 17.12 17.81 41.46
CA SER A 233 16.58 17.30 42.73
C SER A 233 17.60 16.52 43.58
N VAL A 234 18.87 16.91 43.53
CA VAL A 234 19.85 16.43 44.50
C VAL A 234 19.99 17.46 45.64
N GLY A 235 19.06 17.39 46.56
CA GLY A 235 19.08 18.16 47.80
C GLY A 235 18.39 17.39 48.93
N THR A 236 19.20 16.76 49.80
CA THR A 236 18.89 16.26 51.16
C THR A 236 17.90 15.13 51.34
N VAL A 237 18.49 14.01 51.81
CA VAL A 237 17.85 12.90 52.51
C VAL A 237 17.14 13.41 53.76
N GLY A 238 15.86 13.05 53.92
CA GLY A 238 15.13 13.33 55.19
C GLY A 238 13.65 12.99 55.13
N VAL A 239 13.33 11.75 55.50
CA VAL A 239 12.16 11.28 56.27
C VAL A 239 10.73 11.79 55.97
N ALA A 240 9.86 10.78 55.80
CA ALA A 240 8.43 10.68 56.11
C ALA A 240 7.39 11.26 55.13
N ALA A 241 6.54 10.31 54.72
CA ALA A 241 5.30 10.51 54.00
C ALA A 241 4.31 11.44 54.72
N THR A 242 3.78 12.39 53.94
CA THR A 242 2.40 12.88 54.12
C THR A 242 1.84 13.22 52.74
N SER A 243 0.65 12.69 52.49
CA SER A 243 -0.19 12.92 51.34
C SER A 243 -0.66 14.37 51.29
N ASP A 244 -0.34 15.11 50.23
CA ASP A 244 -1.09 16.32 49.89
C ASP A 244 -1.48 16.30 48.40
N ALA A 245 -2.78 16.46 48.22
CA ALA A 245 -3.47 16.48 46.95
C ALA A 245 -3.27 17.83 46.26
N SER A 246 -2.23 17.95 45.46
CA SER A 246 -2.16 18.96 44.38
C SER A 246 -1.55 18.30 43.15
N GLY A 247 -2.41 18.11 42.15
CA GLY A 247 -2.17 17.29 40.95
C GLY A 247 -1.12 17.85 39.98
N THR A 248 0.13 17.71 40.36
CA THR A 248 1.26 17.74 39.42
C THR A 248 1.85 16.34 39.42
N THR A 249 1.29 15.49 38.56
CA THR A 249 1.86 14.15 38.29
C THR A 249 3.22 14.36 37.65
N GLY A 250 4.27 14.27 38.45
CA GLY A 250 5.64 14.12 38.00
C GLY A 250 5.71 12.96 37.01
N ARG A 251 5.80 13.31 35.71
CA ARG A 251 5.87 12.33 34.60
C ARG A 251 7.15 11.51 34.81
N ARG A 252 6.98 10.26 35.26
CA ARG A 252 8.10 9.33 35.48
C ARG A 252 8.84 9.18 34.14
N VAL A 253 10.15 9.32 34.22
CA VAL A 253 11.11 9.01 33.15
C VAL A 253 10.90 7.58 32.71
N ARG A 254 10.41 7.38 31.50
CA ARG A 254 10.31 6.06 30.87
C ARG A 254 10.47 6.17 29.36
N PRO A 255 11.02 5.17 28.70
CA PRO A 255 10.99 5.09 27.25
C PRO A 255 9.57 5.19 26.71
N LEU A 256 9.41 5.76 25.53
CA LEU A 256 8.12 5.80 24.83
C LEU A 256 7.69 4.37 24.45
N ARG A 257 6.42 4.08 24.69
CA ARG A 257 5.79 2.84 24.19
C ARG A 257 5.45 3.03 22.72
N ILE A 258 6.28 2.48 21.87
CA ILE A 258 6.12 2.57 20.42
C ILE A 258 5.57 1.26 19.89
N LYS A 259 4.59 1.31 18.97
CA LYS A 259 4.16 0.18 18.16
C LYS A 259 4.34 0.47 16.70
N LEU A 260 4.76 -0.57 15.97
CA LEU A 260 4.90 -0.57 14.53
C LEU A 260 3.84 -1.48 13.92
N ALA A 261 3.16 -0.99 12.90
CA ALA A 261 2.09 -1.72 12.25
C ALA A 261 2.16 -1.60 10.72
N ALA A 262 1.59 -2.60 10.04
CA ALA A 262 1.35 -2.56 8.61
C ALA A 262 -0.05 -3.10 8.29
N PRO A 263 -0.65 -2.76 7.14
CA PRO A 263 -1.98 -3.25 6.78
C PRO A 263 -2.04 -4.76 6.58
N THR A 264 -0.99 -5.36 6.01
CA THR A 264 -0.93 -6.78 5.65
C THR A 264 0.18 -7.53 6.38
N GLY A 265 0.04 -8.86 6.50
CA GLY A 265 1.06 -9.73 7.09
C GLY A 265 2.38 -9.68 6.33
N LYS A 266 2.32 -9.67 5.00
CA LYS A 266 3.51 -9.60 4.13
C LYS A 266 4.28 -8.27 4.30
N ALA A 267 3.57 -7.15 4.36
CA ALA A 267 4.19 -5.85 4.63
C ALA A 267 4.82 -5.81 6.03
N ALA A 268 4.16 -6.40 7.03
CA ALA A 268 4.71 -6.48 8.39
C ALA A 268 5.98 -7.34 8.45
N ALA A 269 6.01 -8.50 7.80
CA ALA A 269 7.18 -9.39 7.75
C ALA A 269 8.38 -8.68 7.08
N ARG A 270 8.14 -8.04 5.93
CA ARG A 270 9.17 -7.28 5.22
C ARG A 270 9.72 -6.10 6.02
N LEU A 271 8.84 -5.39 6.71
CA LEU A 271 9.26 -4.28 7.57
C LEU A 271 10.10 -4.78 8.75
N ASN A 272 9.81 -5.97 9.31
CA ASN A 272 10.63 -6.60 10.34
C ASN A 272 12.07 -6.79 9.88
N GLU A 273 12.28 -7.38 8.69
CA GLU A 273 13.61 -7.60 8.12
C GLU A 273 14.34 -6.27 7.87
N SER A 274 13.65 -5.30 7.28
CA SER A 274 14.22 -3.99 6.97
C SER A 274 14.61 -3.21 8.23
N ILE A 275 13.82 -3.28 9.29
CA ILE A 275 14.10 -2.64 10.59
C ILE A 275 15.31 -3.27 11.25
N ALA A 276 15.43 -4.59 11.24
CA ALA A 276 16.57 -5.29 11.84
C ALA A 276 17.90 -4.81 11.21
N GLY A 277 17.94 -4.72 9.88
CA GLY A 277 19.09 -4.18 9.16
C GLY A 277 19.36 -2.70 9.42
N ALA A 278 18.31 -1.87 9.47
CA ALA A 278 18.46 -0.44 9.72
C ALA A 278 18.89 -0.12 11.15
N VAL A 279 18.40 -0.87 12.14
CA VAL A 279 18.76 -0.73 13.55
C VAL A 279 20.24 -1.09 13.77
N ALA A 280 20.76 -2.11 13.09
CA ALA A 280 22.18 -2.49 13.18
C ALA A 280 23.13 -1.38 12.67
N ASN A 281 22.63 -0.49 11.80
CA ASN A 281 23.41 0.60 11.22
C ASN A 281 23.27 1.95 11.98
N LEU A 282 22.53 1.98 13.09
CA LEU A 282 22.40 3.20 13.89
C LEU A 282 23.74 3.53 14.61
N PRO A 283 24.15 4.81 14.65
CA PRO A 283 25.36 5.27 15.33
C PRO A 283 25.16 5.35 16.87
N ILE A 284 24.83 4.21 17.48
CA ILE A 284 24.42 4.10 18.90
C ILE A 284 25.47 4.66 19.85
N ASP A 285 26.75 4.40 19.56
CA ASP A 285 27.88 4.84 20.41
C ASP A 285 28.02 6.35 20.51
N ARG A 286 27.40 7.09 19.58
CA ARG A 286 27.42 8.54 19.51
C ARG A 286 26.18 9.22 20.09
N LEU A 287 25.14 8.42 20.39
CA LEU A 287 23.89 8.93 20.95
C LEU A 287 23.97 8.99 22.47
N ALA A 288 23.45 10.06 23.05
CA ALA A 288 23.20 10.12 24.47
C ALA A 288 22.22 8.99 24.87
N ASN A 289 22.57 8.19 25.87
CA ASN A 289 21.79 7.01 26.27
C ASN A 289 21.58 5.99 25.15
N GLY A 290 22.49 5.85 24.20
CA GLY A 290 22.33 5.07 22.97
C GLY A 290 21.91 3.61 23.23
N VAL A 291 22.46 2.92 24.23
CA VAL A 291 22.05 1.54 24.58
C VAL A 291 20.58 1.50 25.00
N GLN A 292 20.12 2.45 25.83
CA GLN A 292 18.74 2.51 26.28
C GLN A 292 17.79 2.88 25.11
N VAL A 293 18.23 3.74 24.19
CA VAL A 293 17.51 4.07 22.97
C VAL A 293 17.33 2.83 22.12
N LEU A 294 18.41 2.04 21.92
CA LEU A 294 18.38 0.81 21.13
C LEU A 294 17.42 -0.23 21.70
N ASP A 295 17.47 -0.44 23.02
CA ASP A 295 16.61 -1.40 23.71
C ASP A 295 15.13 -1.01 23.67
N ALA A 296 14.85 0.30 23.56
CA ALA A 296 13.50 0.84 23.51
C ALA A 296 12.90 0.91 22.08
N ILE A 297 13.69 0.67 21.03
CA ILE A 297 13.16 0.57 19.66
C ILE A 297 12.46 -0.78 19.48
N PRO A 298 11.18 -0.79 19.06
CA PRO A 298 10.45 -2.04 18.86
C PRO A 298 11.07 -2.85 17.71
N LYS A 299 11.25 -4.14 17.94
CA LYS A 299 11.81 -5.08 16.95
C LYS A 299 10.74 -5.90 16.24
N ILE A 300 9.47 -5.75 16.62
CA ILE A 300 8.37 -6.54 16.09
C ILE A 300 7.34 -5.61 15.47
N VAL A 301 7.04 -5.86 14.21
CA VAL A 301 5.95 -5.23 13.46
C VAL A 301 4.79 -6.21 13.38
N THR A 302 3.57 -5.74 13.54
CA THR A 302 2.38 -6.57 13.44
C THR A 302 1.34 -5.94 12.51
N THR A 303 0.31 -6.69 12.12
CA THR A 303 -0.76 -6.10 11.31
C THR A 303 -1.62 -5.16 12.15
N LEU A 304 -2.22 -4.14 11.51
CA LEU A 304 -3.17 -3.22 12.15
C LEU A 304 -4.30 -3.98 12.85
N HIS A 305 -4.83 -5.02 12.23
CA HIS A 305 -5.84 -5.88 12.82
C HIS A 305 -5.40 -6.50 14.16
N ARG A 306 -4.14 -6.93 14.25
CA ARG A 306 -3.58 -7.47 15.52
C ARG A 306 -3.35 -6.38 16.54
N VAL A 307 -2.92 -5.20 16.14
CA VAL A 307 -2.73 -4.05 17.03
C VAL A 307 -4.06 -3.65 17.67
N LEU A 308 -5.12 -3.54 16.85
CA LEU A 308 -6.47 -3.16 17.29
C LEU A 308 -7.18 -4.31 18.03
N GLY A 309 -6.74 -5.56 17.83
CA GLY A 309 -7.33 -6.74 18.45
C GLY A 309 -8.63 -7.16 17.81
N THR A 310 -8.56 -7.97 16.75
CA THR A 310 -9.73 -8.55 16.08
C THR A 310 -10.55 -9.44 17.03
N ARG A 311 -11.88 -9.39 16.87
CA ARG A 311 -12.82 -10.28 17.53
C ARG A 311 -13.42 -11.24 16.50
N PRO A 312 -13.40 -12.57 16.71
CA PRO A 312 -13.85 -13.54 15.69
C PRO A 312 -15.27 -13.31 15.16
N ASP A 313 -16.18 -12.88 16.04
CA ASP A 313 -17.61 -12.80 15.75
C ASP A 313 -18.12 -11.36 15.59
N SER A 314 -17.22 -10.38 15.41
CA SER A 314 -17.57 -8.97 15.35
C SER A 314 -16.66 -8.19 14.42
N ARG A 315 -17.20 -7.18 13.75
CA ARG A 315 -16.39 -6.17 13.04
C ARG A 315 -15.73 -5.16 13.98
N ARG A 316 -16.12 -5.14 15.27
CA ARG A 316 -15.54 -4.23 16.27
C ARG A 316 -14.23 -4.79 16.76
N PHE A 317 -13.28 -3.90 16.93
CA PHE A 317 -11.99 -4.22 17.51
C PHE A 317 -12.06 -4.26 19.05
N ARG A 318 -11.01 -4.79 19.68
CA ARG A 318 -10.86 -4.79 21.14
C ARG A 318 -10.51 -3.41 21.69
N HIS A 319 -9.68 -2.67 20.91
CA HIS A 319 -9.28 -1.32 21.23
C HIS A 319 -10.15 -0.33 20.45
N ASP A 320 -10.69 0.65 21.17
CA ASP A 320 -11.57 1.72 20.71
C ASP A 320 -11.45 2.89 21.72
N ALA A 321 -12.26 3.94 21.59
CA ALA A 321 -12.26 5.09 22.49
C ALA A 321 -12.49 4.70 23.96
N SER A 322 -13.24 3.63 24.24
CA SER A 322 -13.51 3.15 25.60
C SER A 322 -12.38 2.31 26.19
N ASN A 323 -11.54 1.72 25.32
CA ASN A 323 -10.39 0.89 25.70
C ASN A 323 -9.19 1.24 24.80
N PRO A 324 -8.56 2.42 24.98
CA PRO A 324 -7.51 2.90 24.08
C PRO A 324 -6.27 2.01 24.07
N LEU A 325 -5.52 2.10 23.00
CA LEU A 325 -4.23 1.43 22.85
C LEU A 325 -3.22 1.94 23.90
N PRO A 326 -2.50 1.06 24.59
CA PRO A 326 -1.48 1.48 25.57
C PRO A 326 -0.17 1.89 24.85
N VAL A 327 -0.20 2.93 24.03
CA VAL A 327 0.92 3.41 23.21
C VAL A 327 1.14 4.91 23.37
N ASP A 328 2.36 5.37 23.18
CA ASP A 328 2.75 6.78 23.10
C ASP A 328 3.02 7.19 21.64
N VAL A 329 3.42 6.23 20.79
CA VAL A 329 3.63 6.42 19.34
C VAL A 329 3.13 5.19 18.59
N LEU A 330 2.31 5.41 17.57
CA LEU A 330 1.95 4.40 16.58
C LEU A 330 2.52 4.80 15.23
N VAL A 331 3.27 3.91 14.61
CA VAL A 331 3.79 4.07 13.25
C VAL A 331 3.11 3.05 12.35
N ILE A 332 2.58 3.50 11.24
CA ILE A 332 1.92 2.65 10.23
C ILE A 332 2.70 2.75 8.93
N ASP A 333 3.30 1.65 8.49
CA ASP A 333 3.94 1.57 7.18
C ASP A 333 2.97 1.03 6.13
N GLU A 334 3.27 1.26 4.84
CA GLU A 334 2.39 0.96 3.71
C GLU A 334 0.98 1.56 3.88
N ALA A 335 0.91 2.78 4.43
CA ALA A 335 -0.35 3.45 4.76
C ALA A 335 -1.23 3.76 3.53
N SER A 336 -0.70 3.68 2.30
CA SER A 336 -1.49 3.74 1.05
C SER A 336 -2.55 2.64 0.95
N MET A 337 -2.32 1.50 1.64
CA MET A 337 -3.25 0.38 1.69
C MET A 337 -4.27 0.47 2.83
N VAL A 338 -4.22 1.52 3.67
CA VAL A 338 -5.18 1.72 4.78
C VAL A 338 -6.41 2.41 4.22
N ASP A 339 -7.56 1.75 4.33
CA ASP A 339 -8.86 2.30 3.95
C ASP A 339 -9.44 3.23 5.02
N LEU A 340 -10.56 3.87 4.67
CA LEU A 340 -11.23 4.85 5.53
C LEU A 340 -11.77 4.23 6.83
N GLU A 341 -12.33 3.01 6.78
CA GLU A 341 -12.86 2.30 7.96
C GLU A 341 -11.72 1.96 8.95
N MET A 342 -10.61 1.46 8.43
CA MET A 342 -9.45 1.11 9.24
C MET A 342 -8.79 2.36 9.84
N MET A 343 -8.69 3.46 9.09
CA MET A 343 -8.14 4.71 9.59
C MET A 343 -9.01 5.30 10.70
N ALA A 344 -10.33 5.28 10.54
CA ALA A 344 -11.27 5.70 11.57
C ALA A 344 -11.10 4.85 12.84
N ALA A 345 -11.00 3.52 12.71
CA ALA A 345 -10.78 2.62 13.83
C ALA A 345 -9.44 2.85 14.55
N VAL A 346 -8.38 3.14 13.80
CA VAL A 346 -7.07 3.50 14.38
C VAL A 346 -7.15 4.77 15.20
N LEU A 347 -7.78 5.82 14.64
CA LEU A 347 -7.90 7.12 15.30
C LEU A 347 -8.80 7.07 16.53
N ASP A 348 -9.83 6.23 16.52
CA ASP A 348 -10.72 5.98 17.66
C ASP A 348 -10.00 5.23 18.78
N ALA A 349 -9.18 4.23 18.45
CA ALA A 349 -8.42 3.44 19.43
C ALA A 349 -7.16 4.16 19.97
N LEU A 350 -6.67 5.19 19.30
CA LEU A 350 -5.42 5.85 19.63
C LEU A 350 -5.64 6.97 20.67
N PRO A 351 -4.99 6.95 21.85
CA PRO A 351 -5.09 8.02 22.82
C PRO A 351 -4.84 9.40 22.20
N SER A 352 -5.54 10.43 22.66
CA SER A 352 -5.37 11.81 22.15
C SER A 352 -3.95 12.34 22.35
N THR A 353 -3.23 11.84 23.37
CA THR A 353 -1.83 12.21 23.64
C THR A 353 -0.81 11.44 22.82
N ALA A 354 -1.22 10.35 22.17
CA ALA A 354 -0.32 9.54 21.36
C ALA A 354 -0.05 10.16 20.00
N ARG A 355 1.15 9.92 19.46
CA ARG A 355 1.55 10.32 18.11
C ARG A 355 1.12 9.26 17.10
N LEU A 356 0.71 9.72 15.91
CA LEU A 356 0.46 8.88 14.75
C LEU A 356 1.41 9.29 13.62
N VAL A 357 2.20 8.35 13.14
CA VAL A 357 3.10 8.54 12.00
C VAL A 357 2.67 7.58 10.89
N LEU A 358 2.30 8.14 9.74
CA LEU A 358 1.95 7.37 8.55
C LEU A 358 3.13 7.38 7.57
N LEU A 359 3.45 6.20 7.06
CA LEU A 359 4.46 6.01 6.03
C LEU A 359 3.83 5.36 4.82
N GLY A 360 4.18 5.81 3.65
CA GLY A 360 3.67 5.21 2.44
C GLY A 360 4.15 5.94 1.19
N ASP A 361 3.64 5.51 0.09
CA ASP A 361 3.85 6.14 -1.19
C ASP A 361 2.49 6.63 -1.71
N LYS A 362 2.34 7.96 -1.79
CA LYS A 362 1.07 8.60 -2.20
C LYS A 362 0.66 8.28 -3.63
N ASP A 363 1.64 7.89 -4.46
CA ASP A 363 1.49 7.65 -5.89
C ASP A 363 1.28 6.17 -6.23
N GLN A 364 1.42 5.26 -5.24
CA GLN A 364 1.06 3.85 -5.39
C GLN A 364 -0.46 3.65 -5.33
N LEU A 365 -0.89 2.46 -5.81
CA LEU A 365 -2.28 2.03 -5.70
C LEU A 365 -2.79 2.17 -4.25
N ALA A 366 -3.92 2.83 -4.12
CA ALA A 366 -4.65 2.92 -2.88
C ALA A 366 -5.28 1.57 -2.48
N SER A 367 -5.83 1.51 -1.26
CA SER A 367 -6.63 0.38 -0.79
C SER A 367 -7.71 -0.04 -1.80
N VAL A 368 -8.02 -1.32 -1.89
CA VAL A 368 -9.14 -1.83 -2.68
C VAL A 368 -10.48 -1.42 -2.06
N GLU A 369 -10.52 -1.35 -0.73
CA GLU A 369 -11.69 -0.88 0.02
C GLU A 369 -11.89 0.64 -0.11
N ALA A 370 -13.05 1.14 0.31
CA ALA A 370 -13.45 2.53 0.10
C ALA A 370 -12.56 3.55 0.84
N GLY A 371 -12.13 4.59 0.12
CA GLY A 371 -11.35 5.73 0.60
C GLY A 371 -9.84 5.58 0.43
N ALA A 372 -9.25 6.49 -0.35
CA ALA A 372 -7.80 6.58 -0.61
C ALA A 372 -7.14 7.57 0.36
N VAL A 373 -7.21 7.30 1.66
CA VAL A 373 -6.88 8.27 2.71
C VAL A 373 -5.49 8.91 2.53
N LEU A 374 -4.43 8.11 2.36
CA LEU A 374 -3.07 8.65 2.24
C LEU A 374 -2.89 9.51 0.98
N GLY A 375 -3.39 9.03 -0.16
CA GLY A 375 -3.28 9.73 -1.44
C GLY A 375 -3.94 11.10 -1.39
N GLU A 376 -5.14 11.18 -0.83
CA GLU A 376 -5.88 12.43 -0.65
C GLU A 376 -5.17 13.38 0.31
N LEU A 377 -4.80 12.93 1.51
CA LEU A 377 -4.07 13.77 2.48
C LEU A 377 -2.76 14.33 1.92
N CYS A 378 -2.10 13.59 1.00
CA CYS A 378 -0.82 13.97 0.39
C CYS A 378 -0.96 14.66 -0.98
N GLU A 379 -2.16 15.06 -1.42
CA GLU A 379 -2.36 15.63 -2.75
C GLU A 379 -1.44 16.82 -3.02
N ARG A 380 -1.22 17.67 -2.03
CA ARG A 380 -0.37 18.88 -2.12
C ARG A 380 1.10 18.64 -1.78
N ALA A 381 1.48 17.45 -1.28
CA ALA A 381 2.80 17.16 -0.70
C ALA A 381 3.99 17.43 -1.64
N ALA A 382 3.81 17.29 -2.96
CA ALA A 382 4.87 17.51 -3.95
C ALA A 382 5.41 18.95 -3.93
N ARG A 383 4.56 19.93 -3.62
CA ARG A 383 4.91 21.36 -3.58
C ARG A 383 5.28 21.86 -2.17
N GLY A 384 5.19 21.02 -1.13
CA GLY A 384 5.51 21.33 0.25
C GLY A 384 4.45 22.17 0.96
N HIS A 385 4.19 23.40 0.50
CA HIS A 385 3.27 24.37 1.12
C HIS A 385 3.58 24.64 2.60
N TYR A 386 4.87 24.69 2.95
CA TYR A 386 5.29 25.02 4.31
C TYR A 386 5.14 26.52 4.58
N THR A 387 4.69 26.85 5.78
CA THR A 387 4.68 28.26 6.21
C THR A 387 6.10 28.77 6.47
N PRO A 388 6.35 30.09 6.39
CA PRO A 388 7.62 30.67 6.76
C PRO A 388 8.09 30.27 8.17
N GLN A 389 7.17 30.19 9.14
CA GLN A 389 7.46 29.73 10.50
C GLN A 389 7.94 28.27 10.54
N THR A 390 7.31 27.39 9.75
CA THR A 390 7.74 25.97 9.66
C THR A 390 9.13 25.87 9.04
N ARG A 391 9.43 26.66 8.00
CA ARG A 391 10.76 26.71 7.38
C ARG A 391 11.82 27.14 8.39
N GLU A 392 11.60 28.24 9.13
CA GLU A 392 12.54 28.75 10.13
C GLU A 392 12.80 27.71 11.22
N TRP A 393 11.74 27.04 11.69
CA TRP A 393 11.86 25.98 12.68
C TRP A 393 12.67 24.79 12.13
N LEU A 394 12.37 24.32 10.91
CA LEU A 394 13.11 23.24 10.26
C LEU A 394 14.59 23.58 10.07
N GLN A 395 14.89 24.80 9.62
CA GLN A 395 16.26 25.28 9.47
C GLN A 395 17.00 25.33 10.81
N SER A 396 16.35 25.78 11.87
CA SER A 396 16.92 25.80 13.22
C SER A 396 17.19 24.41 13.76
N ALA A 397 16.24 23.47 13.58
CA ALA A 397 16.32 22.12 14.11
C ALA A 397 17.25 21.19 13.29
N THR A 398 17.45 21.46 11.99
CA THR A 398 18.20 20.54 11.11
C THR A 398 19.45 21.16 10.51
N GLY A 399 19.51 22.48 10.38
CA GLY A 399 20.51 23.18 9.59
C GLY A 399 20.30 23.10 8.07
N GLU A 400 19.26 22.40 7.61
CA GLU A 400 18.92 22.23 6.19
C GLU A 400 18.10 23.43 5.69
N HIS A 401 18.30 23.78 4.42
CA HIS A 401 17.54 24.85 3.77
C HIS A 401 16.38 24.26 2.96
N VAL A 402 15.16 24.72 3.22
CA VAL A 402 13.97 24.40 2.43
C VAL A 402 13.81 25.43 1.32
N ASP A 403 13.69 24.96 0.07
CA ASP A 403 13.55 25.78 -1.12
C ASP A 403 12.36 26.76 -1.01
N ASP A 404 12.56 28.02 -1.44
CA ASP A 404 11.52 29.04 -1.46
C ASP A 404 10.29 28.64 -2.29
N ALA A 405 10.45 27.82 -3.32
CA ALA A 405 9.35 27.28 -4.13
C ALA A 405 8.39 26.37 -3.33
N MET A 406 8.78 25.92 -2.13
CA MET A 406 7.95 25.08 -1.25
C MET A 406 7.27 25.88 -0.14
N ILE A 407 7.46 27.19 -0.11
CA ILE A 407 6.92 28.06 0.92
C ILE A 407 5.59 28.66 0.47
N ASP A 408 4.60 28.60 1.34
CA ASP A 408 3.25 29.12 1.12
C ASP A 408 2.74 29.75 2.41
N GLU A 409 2.48 31.05 2.40
CA GLU A 409 1.94 31.77 3.55
C GLU A 409 0.56 31.25 3.98
N ASN A 410 -0.18 30.65 3.02
CA ASN A 410 -1.49 30.06 3.24
C ASN A 410 -1.44 28.52 3.41
N GLY A 411 -0.26 27.98 3.71
CA GLY A 411 -0.10 26.56 3.98
C GLY A 411 -0.98 26.10 5.15
N THR A 412 -1.74 25.02 4.95
CA THR A 412 -2.65 24.48 5.96
C THR A 412 -1.91 23.78 7.10
N ALA A 413 -2.56 23.53 8.21
CA ALA A 413 -1.99 22.75 9.32
C ALA A 413 -1.60 21.34 8.89
N LEU A 414 -2.33 20.75 7.94
CA LEU A 414 -2.02 19.43 7.37
C LEU A 414 -0.72 19.47 6.55
N ASP A 415 -0.49 20.49 5.74
CA ASP A 415 0.75 20.65 4.96
C ASP A 415 2.00 20.68 5.88
N GLN A 416 1.86 21.27 7.10
CA GLN A 416 2.94 21.35 8.08
C GLN A 416 3.26 20.01 8.77
N ALA A 417 2.49 18.96 8.48
CA ALA A 417 2.65 17.62 9.04
C ALA A 417 3.12 16.59 8.00
N ILE A 418 3.34 17.01 6.74
CA ILE A 418 3.67 16.09 5.64
C ILE A 418 5.08 16.36 5.13
N ALA A 419 5.92 15.33 5.09
CA ALA A 419 7.24 15.36 4.46
C ALA A 419 7.28 14.40 3.28
N MET A 420 7.77 14.85 2.13
CA MET A 420 7.97 14.01 0.94
C MET A 420 9.45 13.76 0.72
N LEU A 421 9.85 12.48 0.78
CA LEU A 421 11.19 12.02 0.43
C LEU A 421 11.35 12.05 -1.10
N ARG A 422 12.41 12.70 -1.60
CA ARG A 422 12.54 13.04 -3.01
C ARG A 422 13.62 12.24 -3.74
N GLU A 423 14.64 11.78 -3.02
CA GLU A 423 15.76 11.05 -3.62
C GLU A 423 15.58 9.55 -3.48
N SER A 424 15.62 8.82 -4.60
CA SER A 424 15.64 7.36 -4.58
C SER A 424 17.08 6.86 -4.51
N HIS A 425 17.36 6.03 -3.51
CA HIS A 425 18.64 5.32 -3.39
C HIS A 425 18.66 4.00 -4.17
N ARG A 426 17.51 3.56 -4.67
CA ARG A 426 17.35 2.34 -5.46
C ARG A 426 17.61 2.59 -6.93
N PHE A 427 17.04 3.65 -7.46
CA PHE A 427 17.11 4.02 -8.86
C PHE A 427 18.07 5.19 -9.03
N SER A 428 19.20 4.94 -9.66
CA SER A 428 20.14 6.00 -10.03
C SER A 428 19.55 6.87 -11.15
N SER A 429 20.14 8.01 -11.40
CA SER A 429 19.76 8.88 -12.55
C SER A 429 19.91 8.21 -13.92
N ALA A 430 20.63 7.09 -13.99
CA ALA A 430 20.80 6.30 -15.21
C ALA A 430 19.80 5.13 -15.33
N SER A 431 18.96 4.89 -14.29
CA SER A 431 18.00 3.79 -14.27
C SER A 431 16.81 4.07 -15.19
N GLY A 432 16.55 3.16 -16.15
CA GLY A 432 15.37 3.18 -16.99
C GLY A 432 14.09 2.95 -16.20
N ILE A 433 14.12 2.08 -15.18
CA ILE A 433 12.97 1.83 -14.29
C ILE A 433 12.60 3.11 -13.52
N GLY A 434 13.60 3.81 -12.98
CA GLY A 434 13.38 5.06 -12.24
C GLY A 434 12.81 6.17 -13.11
N GLU A 435 13.36 6.37 -14.30
CA GLU A 435 12.86 7.35 -15.27
C GLU A 435 11.44 7.01 -15.74
N LEU A 436 11.19 5.72 -16.08
CA LEU A 436 9.85 5.25 -16.47
C LEU A 436 8.82 5.51 -15.35
N ALA A 437 9.15 5.18 -14.11
CA ALA A 437 8.28 5.41 -12.96
C ALA A 437 7.94 6.89 -12.80
N LEU A 438 8.92 7.78 -12.98
CA LEU A 438 8.71 9.23 -12.94
C LEU A 438 7.74 9.69 -14.03
N ARG A 439 7.98 9.29 -15.31
CA ARG A 439 7.12 9.69 -16.44
C ARG A 439 5.69 9.16 -16.31
N VAL A 440 5.53 7.92 -15.85
CA VAL A 440 4.21 7.35 -15.55
C VAL A 440 3.49 8.18 -14.49
N ASN A 441 4.18 8.54 -13.42
CA ASN A 441 3.59 9.30 -12.32
C ASN A 441 3.20 10.72 -12.74
N ASP A 442 3.99 11.35 -13.63
CA ASP A 442 3.68 12.65 -14.21
C ASP A 442 2.54 12.61 -15.24
N GLY A 443 2.14 11.42 -15.70
CA GLY A 443 1.17 11.26 -16.78
C GLY A 443 1.73 11.63 -18.15
N ASP A 444 3.08 11.62 -18.31
CA ASP A 444 3.80 11.97 -19.53
C ASP A 444 3.92 10.75 -20.47
N ALA A 445 2.85 10.45 -21.22
CA ALA A 445 2.84 9.32 -22.16
C ALA A 445 3.95 9.43 -23.22
N ALA A 446 4.23 10.63 -23.73
CA ALA A 446 5.31 10.85 -24.70
C ALA A 446 6.70 10.63 -24.06
N GLY A 447 6.86 10.97 -22.80
CA GLY A 447 8.07 10.67 -22.03
C GLY A 447 8.24 9.18 -21.78
N VAL A 448 7.16 8.47 -21.48
CA VAL A 448 7.15 7.00 -21.35
C VAL A 448 7.61 6.33 -22.64
N GLU A 449 7.06 6.75 -23.79
CA GLU A 449 7.45 6.20 -25.09
C GLU A 449 8.95 6.40 -25.36
N ARG A 450 9.48 7.61 -25.11
CA ARG A 450 10.92 7.90 -25.29
C ARG A 450 11.80 7.01 -24.42
N VAL A 451 11.45 6.82 -23.14
CA VAL A 451 12.20 5.95 -22.21
C VAL A 451 12.20 4.50 -22.69
N LEU A 452 11.09 4.01 -23.24
CA LEU A 452 10.95 2.65 -23.75
C LEU A 452 11.68 2.42 -25.10
N ASP A 453 11.87 3.47 -25.88
CA ASP A 453 12.63 3.42 -27.14
C ASP A 453 14.17 3.53 -26.93
N GLU A 454 14.60 3.94 -25.73
CA GLU A 454 16.00 3.96 -25.33
C GLU A 454 16.46 2.56 -24.89
N ASP A 455 17.68 2.19 -25.30
CA ASP A 455 18.33 0.92 -24.86
C ASP A 455 18.83 1.08 -23.41
N ARG A 456 17.99 0.73 -22.46
CA ARG A 456 18.31 0.78 -21.03
C ARG A 456 18.64 -0.61 -20.48
N ALA A 457 19.71 -0.70 -19.69
CA ALA A 457 20.22 -1.99 -19.18
C ALA A 457 19.23 -2.70 -18.23
N ASP A 458 18.37 -1.94 -17.54
CA ASP A 458 17.44 -2.41 -16.50
C ASP A 458 15.99 -2.49 -16.95
N LEU A 459 15.68 -2.15 -18.22
CA LEU A 459 14.33 -2.06 -18.76
C LEU A 459 14.24 -2.71 -20.14
N ALA A 460 13.19 -3.50 -20.36
CA ALA A 460 12.84 -3.98 -21.70
C ALA A 460 11.35 -3.89 -21.95
N MET A 461 10.99 -3.70 -23.21
CA MET A 461 9.60 -3.79 -23.68
C MET A 461 9.45 -4.99 -24.60
N LEU A 462 8.37 -5.75 -24.40
CA LEU A 462 8.02 -6.91 -25.20
C LEU A 462 6.63 -6.71 -25.82
N THR A 463 6.55 -6.70 -27.14
CA THR A 463 5.26 -6.74 -27.82
C THR A 463 4.87 -8.19 -28.05
N CYS A 464 3.79 -8.63 -27.41
CA CYS A 464 3.22 -9.97 -27.52
C CYS A 464 2.00 -9.93 -28.43
N SER A 465 1.86 -10.87 -29.34
CA SER A 465 0.60 -11.10 -30.04
C SER A 465 0.04 -12.49 -29.71
N ALA A 466 -1.26 -12.66 -29.77
CA ALA A 466 -1.94 -13.91 -29.39
C ALA A 466 -1.47 -15.17 -30.18
N GLY A 467 -0.74 -14.98 -31.27
CA GLY A 467 -0.19 -16.05 -32.10
C GLY A 467 1.31 -16.33 -31.98
N HIS A 468 2.06 -15.53 -31.21
CA HIS A 468 3.52 -15.65 -31.11
C HIS A 468 3.95 -15.94 -29.67
N ASP A 469 3.83 -17.20 -29.23
CA ASP A 469 4.19 -17.63 -27.89
C ASP A 469 5.71 -17.65 -27.61
N ALA A 470 6.56 -17.57 -28.63
CA ALA A 470 8.01 -17.78 -28.47
C ALA A 470 8.66 -16.72 -27.55
N LEU A 471 8.35 -15.44 -27.75
CA LEU A 471 8.89 -14.37 -26.93
C LEU A 471 8.34 -14.41 -25.50
N PHE A 472 7.03 -14.63 -25.38
CA PHE A 472 6.41 -14.78 -24.05
C PHE A 472 6.97 -16.00 -23.32
N LYS A 473 7.20 -17.12 -24.04
CA LYS A 473 7.85 -18.32 -23.49
C LYS A 473 9.26 -18.03 -23.02
N ALA A 474 10.09 -17.35 -23.84
CA ALA A 474 11.44 -16.98 -23.45
C ALA A 474 11.46 -16.09 -22.19
N LEU A 475 10.55 -15.13 -22.10
CA LEU A 475 10.39 -14.30 -20.89
C LEU A 475 10.04 -15.14 -19.66
N VAL A 476 8.99 -15.95 -19.70
CA VAL A 476 8.51 -16.64 -18.48
C VAL A 476 9.39 -17.83 -18.10
N VAL A 477 10.04 -18.47 -19.07
CA VAL A 477 10.92 -19.61 -18.78
C VAL A 477 12.32 -19.16 -18.38
N ASP A 478 12.94 -18.30 -19.19
CA ASP A 478 14.37 -17.97 -19.05
C ASP A 478 14.60 -16.53 -18.58
N GLY A 479 13.57 -15.67 -18.56
CA GLY A 479 13.71 -14.24 -18.28
C GLY A 479 14.26 -13.45 -19.47
N ASP A 480 14.37 -14.09 -20.65
CA ASP A 480 14.91 -13.48 -21.85
C ASP A 480 13.79 -12.76 -22.62
N VAL A 481 14.09 -11.59 -23.12
CA VAL A 481 13.16 -10.77 -23.91
C VAL A 481 13.50 -10.75 -25.41
N GLY A 482 14.41 -11.62 -25.84
CA GLY A 482 14.84 -11.72 -27.24
C GLY A 482 15.36 -10.39 -27.76
N GLY A 483 16.59 -10.05 -27.44
CA GLY A 483 17.28 -8.96 -28.09
C GLY A 483 17.37 -9.31 -29.58
N GLY A 484 16.58 -8.61 -30.40
CA GLY A 484 16.76 -8.65 -31.85
C GLY A 484 18.21 -8.37 -32.17
N ASP A 485 18.76 -9.01 -33.21
CA ASP A 485 20.13 -8.89 -33.73
C ASP A 485 20.71 -7.47 -33.54
N VAL A 486 21.28 -7.20 -32.38
CA VAL A 486 22.19 -6.05 -32.21
C VAL A 486 23.58 -6.54 -32.55
N ALA A 487 23.82 -6.66 -33.85
CA ALA A 487 25.17 -6.75 -34.39
C ALA A 487 25.91 -5.45 -34.00
N GLY A 488 26.55 -5.43 -32.83
CA GLY A 488 27.37 -4.28 -32.43
C GLY A 488 27.57 -4.05 -30.94
N ALA A 489 26.82 -4.68 -30.04
CA ALA A 489 27.07 -4.53 -28.61
C ALA A 489 28.28 -5.38 -28.16
N SER A 490 29.28 -4.74 -27.58
CA SER A 490 30.49 -5.43 -27.11
C SER A 490 30.12 -6.49 -26.06
N ALA A 491 30.64 -7.71 -26.23
CA ALA A 491 30.39 -8.91 -25.41
C ALA A 491 30.64 -8.75 -23.90
N SER A 492 31.15 -7.63 -23.43
CA SER A 492 31.42 -7.36 -22.00
C SER A 492 30.23 -6.76 -21.24
N ALA A 493 29.31 -6.04 -21.93
CA ALA A 493 28.15 -5.43 -21.29
C ALA A 493 26.98 -6.41 -21.16
N THR A 494 26.86 -7.37 -22.08
CA THR A 494 25.82 -8.39 -22.09
C THR A 494 25.98 -9.46 -20.99
N ALA A 495 27.20 -9.77 -20.58
CA ALA A 495 27.42 -10.79 -19.56
C ALA A 495 27.00 -10.36 -18.13
N SER A 496 27.16 -9.08 -17.77
CA SER A 496 26.72 -8.56 -16.47
C SER A 496 25.21 -8.35 -16.37
N ALA A 497 24.55 -8.00 -17.47
CA ALA A 497 23.10 -7.81 -17.50
C ALA A 497 22.31 -9.15 -17.51
N SER A 498 22.89 -10.21 -18.08
CA SER A 498 22.25 -11.54 -18.13
C SER A 498 22.13 -12.22 -16.76
N VAL A 499 22.94 -11.85 -15.80
CA VAL A 499 22.95 -12.44 -14.44
C VAL A 499 21.71 -12.01 -13.61
N LEU A 500 21.07 -10.90 -13.93
CA LEU A 500 19.93 -10.36 -13.19
C LEU A 500 18.56 -10.68 -13.80
N ARG A 501 18.55 -11.26 -15.01
CA ARG A 501 17.31 -11.65 -15.69
C ARG A 501 17.00 -13.11 -15.36
N HIS A 502 15.97 -13.34 -14.61
CA HIS A 502 15.50 -14.67 -14.26
C HIS A 502 14.10 -14.88 -14.79
N GLY A 503 13.80 -16.11 -15.26
CA GLY A 503 12.47 -16.64 -15.46
C GLY A 503 12.21 -17.79 -14.46
N TYR A 504 11.10 -18.50 -14.61
CA TYR A 504 10.72 -19.57 -13.67
C TYR A 504 11.64 -20.80 -13.74
N ARG A 505 12.44 -20.96 -14.79
CA ARG A 505 13.48 -22.00 -14.84
C ARG A 505 14.43 -21.89 -13.65
N HIS A 506 14.77 -20.68 -13.21
CA HIS A 506 15.71 -20.46 -12.13
C HIS A 506 15.31 -21.19 -10.84
N TYR A 507 14.11 -20.96 -10.31
CA TYR A 507 13.70 -21.64 -9.08
C TYR A 507 13.40 -23.14 -9.28
N LEU A 508 12.90 -23.53 -10.48
CA LEU A 508 12.63 -24.94 -10.77
C LEU A 508 13.92 -25.77 -10.87
N GLU A 509 14.97 -25.21 -11.45
CA GLU A 509 16.29 -25.85 -11.45
C GLU A 509 16.92 -25.87 -10.03
N THR A 510 16.77 -24.79 -9.24
CA THR A 510 17.18 -24.78 -7.83
C THR A 510 16.46 -25.88 -7.06
N MET A 511 15.17 -26.05 -7.28
CA MET A 511 14.38 -27.11 -6.68
C MET A 511 14.91 -28.52 -7.06
N HIS A 512 15.18 -28.77 -8.35
CA HIS A 512 15.62 -30.09 -8.83
C HIS A 512 17.08 -30.39 -8.46
N LYS A 513 17.98 -29.42 -8.62
CA LYS A 513 19.41 -29.59 -8.36
C LYS A 513 19.74 -29.65 -6.86
N GLY A 514 19.01 -28.88 -6.05
CA GLY A 514 19.22 -28.77 -4.61
C GLY A 514 18.48 -29.83 -3.78
N GLN A 515 17.64 -30.70 -4.40
CA GLN A 515 16.82 -31.65 -3.66
C GLN A 515 17.68 -32.55 -2.76
N PRO A 516 17.48 -32.53 -1.42
CA PRO A 516 18.24 -33.35 -0.50
C PRO A 516 17.98 -34.85 -0.67
N ALA A 517 18.95 -35.67 -0.23
CA ALA A 517 18.80 -37.10 -0.20
C ALA A 517 17.63 -37.54 0.70
N ARG A 518 17.11 -38.76 0.49
CA ARG A 518 15.91 -39.25 1.23
C ARG A 518 16.09 -39.36 2.74
N ASP A 519 17.32 -39.49 3.20
CA ASP A 519 17.73 -39.61 4.57
C ASP A 519 18.33 -38.31 5.15
N ALA A 520 18.17 -37.20 4.42
CA ALA A 520 18.65 -35.90 4.85
C ALA A 520 17.92 -35.43 6.14
N ASP A 521 18.67 -34.70 6.96
CA ASP A 521 18.16 -34.14 8.18
C ASP A 521 17.08 -33.03 7.88
N PRO A 522 16.11 -32.81 8.77
CA PRO A 522 15.07 -31.80 8.59
C PRO A 522 15.61 -30.39 8.31
N ALA A 523 16.75 -30.01 8.91
CA ALA A 523 17.37 -28.71 8.68
C ALA A 523 17.96 -28.56 7.26
N ALA A 524 18.34 -29.67 6.61
CA ALA A 524 18.74 -29.64 5.20
C ALA A 524 17.54 -29.42 4.29
N LEU A 525 16.36 -29.99 4.64
CA LEU A 525 15.11 -29.78 3.92
C LEU A 525 14.64 -28.33 4.04
N ASP A 526 14.74 -27.75 5.23
CA ASP A 526 14.36 -26.36 5.47
C ASP A 526 15.26 -25.38 4.71
N ARG A 527 16.58 -25.61 4.69
CA ARG A 527 17.52 -24.80 3.88
C ARG A 527 17.20 -24.90 2.38
N TRP A 528 17.00 -26.12 1.86
CA TRP A 528 16.60 -26.30 0.47
C TRP A 528 15.31 -25.58 0.12
N ALA A 529 14.28 -25.69 0.96
CA ALA A 529 13.01 -25.00 0.74
C ALA A 529 13.16 -23.49 0.78
N ALA A 530 14.02 -22.95 1.69
CA ALA A 530 14.32 -21.53 1.76
C ALA A 530 15.01 -21.04 0.46
N GLU A 531 16.00 -21.81 -0.04
CA GLU A 531 16.69 -21.48 -1.30
C GLU A 531 15.73 -21.49 -2.50
N VAL A 532 14.78 -22.42 -2.54
CA VAL A 532 13.77 -22.49 -3.62
C VAL A 532 12.80 -21.30 -3.53
N LEU A 533 12.36 -20.93 -2.34
CA LEU A 533 11.50 -19.75 -2.11
C LEU A 533 12.21 -18.47 -2.50
N GLU A 534 13.46 -18.28 -2.11
CA GLU A 534 14.29 -17.13 -2.50
C GLU A 534 14.49 -17.06 -4.01
N ALA A 535 14.78 -18.20 -4.66
CA ALA A 535 14.92 -18.27 -6.10
C ALA A 535 13.60 -17.95 -6.84
N HIS A 536 12.44 -18.31 -6.26
CA HIS A 536 11.15 -17.93 -6.81
C HIS A 536 10.89 -16.43 -6.72
N ASP A 537 11.30 -15.78 -5.63
CA ASP A 537 11.15 -14.32 -5.45
C ASP A 537 12.08 -13.52 -6.38
N ALA A 538 13.02 -14.16 -7.07
CA ALA A 538 13.86 -13.50 -8.07
C ALA A 538 13.07 -13.05 -9.32
N PHE A 539 11.98 -13.74 -9.69
CA PHE A 539 11.15 -13.40 -10.85
C PHE A 539 9.66 -13.51 -10.55
N GLN A 540 8.90 -12.49 -10.91
CA GLN A 540 7.43 -12.53 -10.81
C GLN A 540 6.76 -11.87 -12.00
N LEU A 541 5.78 -12.55 -12.59
CA LEU A 541 4.91 -11.98 -13.60
C LEU A 541 3.71 -11.31 -12.94
N LEU A 542 3.53 -10.03 -13.25
CA LEU A 542 2.44 -9.18 -12.75
C LEU A 542 1.46 -8.88 -13.87
N CYS A 543 0.17 -8.79 -13.57
CA CYS A 543 -0.86 -8.40 -14.54
C CYS A 543 -1.88 -7.45 -13.91
N ALA A 544 -2.59 -6.71 -14.75
CA ALA A 544 -3.57 -5.71 -14.31
C ALA A 544 -4.91 -6.34 -13.90
N VAL A 545 -5.35 -7.38 -14.61
CA VAL A 545 -6.70 -7.95 -14.53
C VAL A 545 -6.70 -9.41 -14.04
N ARG A 546 -7.83 -9.88 -13.52
CA ARG A 546 -7.96 -11.28 -13.06
C ARG A 546 -8.38 -12.23 -14.18
N ARG A 547 -9.31 -11.81 -15.04
CA ARG A 547 -9.92 -12.64 -16.09
C ARG A 547 -9.34 -12.32 -17.46
N GLY A 548 -9.65 -13.16 -18.43
CA GLY A 548 -9.17 -13.02 -19.80
C GLY A 548 -7.81 -13.66 -20.07
N PRO A 549 -7.35 -13.67 -21.31
CA PRO A 549 -6.10 -14.31 -21.72
C PRO A 549 -4.86 -13.68 -21.11
N TRP A 550 -4.91 -12.39 -20.81
CA TRP A 550 -3.85 -11.61 -20.17
C TRP A 550 -4.11 -11.33 -18.67
N GLY A 551 -5.12 -12.00 -18.09
CA GLY A 551 -5.41 -11.97 -16.67
C GLY A 551 -4.77 -13.15 -15.92
N VAL A 552 -4.86 -13.10 -14.59
CA VAL A 552 -4.30 -14.14 -13.68
C VAL A 552 -4.70 -15.54 -14.12
N ASP A 553 -6.00 -15.76 -14.41
CA ASP A 553 -6.54 -17.10 -14.71
C ASP A 553 -5.99 -17.65 -16.05
N GLY A 554 -5.89 -16.80 -17.07
CA GLY A 554 -5.36 -17.14 -18.38
C GLY A 554 -3.84 -17.35 -18.35
N LEU A 555 -3.13 -16.42 -17.73
CA LEU A 555 -1.66 -16.44 -17.63
C LEU A 555 -1.16 -17.62 -16.81
N ASN A 556 -1.77 -17.95 -15.66
CA ASN A 556 -1.35 -19.10 -14.87
C ASN A 556 -1.47 -20.42 -15.63
N LYS A 557 -2.55 -20.59 -16.39
CA LYS A 557 -2.73 -21.80 -17.23
C LYS A 557 -1.72 -21.85 -18.37
N ARG A 558 -1.46 -20.71 -19.04
CA ARG A 558 -0.50 -20.59 -20.14
C ARG A 558 0.92 -20.88 -19.67
N ILE A 559 1.34 -20.28 -18.54
CA ILE A 559 2.66 -20.48 -17.97
C ILE A 559 2.85 -21.94 -17.54
N ALA A 560 1.89 -22.53 -16.81
CA ALA A 560 1.98 -23.92 -16.40
C ALA A 560 2.13 -24.89 -17.61
N ARG A 561 1.41 -24.61 -18.70
CA ARG A 561 1.55 -25.38 -19.95
C ARG A 561 2.94 -25.25 -20.55
N LEU A 562 3.47 -24.01 -20.67
CA LEU A 562 4.81 -23.76 -21.23
C LEU A 562 5.91 -24.43 -20.41
N LEU A 563 5.84 -24.35 -19.08
CA LEU A 563 6.80 -25.00 -18.19
C LEU A 563 6.71 -26.53 -18.24
N HIS A 564 5.50 -27.08 -18.47
CA HIS A 564 5.29 -28.52 -18.68
C HIS A 564 5.89 -28.99 -20.03
N GLU A 565 5.68 -28.22 -21.10
CA GLU A 565 6.25 -28.49 -22.43
C GLU A 565 7.79 -28.46 -22.41
N GLU A 566 8.39 -27.62 -21.57
CA GLU A 566 9.84 -27.58 -21.31
C GLU A 566 10.34 -28.71 -20.39
N GLY A 567 9.45 -29.54 -19.86
CA GLY A 567 9.81 -30.61 -18.93
C GLY A 567 10.26 -30.14 -17.55
N LEU A 568 10.00 -28.89 -17.20
CA LEU A 568 10.38 -28.30 -15.90
C LEU A 568 9.43 -28.67 -14.78
N ILE A 569 8.14 -28.92 -15.09
CA ILE A 569 7.12 -29.36 -14.15
C ILE A 569 6.24 -30.46 -14.77
N ASP A 570 5.60 -31.28 -13.93
CA ASP A 570 4.57 -32.23 -14.36
C ASP A 570 3.18 -31.76 -13.91
N ALA A 571 2.60 -30.82 -14.66
CA ALA A 571 1.33 -30.18 -14.34
C ALA A 571 0.07 -30.99 -14.71
N ARG A 572 0.13 -32.36 -14.73
CA ARG A 572 -1.00 -33.23 -15.04
C ARG A 572 -2.03 -33.33 -13.91
N GLY A 573 -1.65 -33.03 -12.68
CA GLY A 573 -2.52 -33.05 -11.51
C GLY A 573 -2.75 -31.67 -10.95
N GLU A 574 -3.69 -31.53 -10.01
CA GLU A 574 -3.89 -30.29 -9.28
C GLU A 574 -2.66 -29.91 -8.44
N TRP A 575 -2.03 -30.88 -7.80
CA TRP A 575 -0.83 -30.72 -6.99
C TRP A 575 0.36 -31.39 -7.68
N TYR A 576 1.41 -30.59 -7.94
CA TYR A 576 2.66 -31.05 -8.56
C TYR A 576 3.86 -30.32 -7.96
N ALA A 577 5.02 -30.91 -8.01
CA ALA A 577 6.27 -30.29 -7.54
C ALA A 577 6.58 -29.04 -8.37
N GLY A 578 6.95 -27.96 -7.70
CA GLY A 578 7.17 -26.67 -8.33
C GLY A 578 5.93 -25.80 -8.50
N ARG A 579 4.72 -26.25 -8.08
CA ARG A 579 3.54 -25.39 -8.11
C ARG A 579 3.65 -24.29 -7.04
N PRO A 580 3.72 -23.01 -7.40
CA PRO A 580 3.62 -21.91 -6.45
C PRO A 580 2.14 -21.68 -6.12
N VAL A 581 1.84 -21.49 -4.85
CA VAL A 581 0.48 -21.24 -4.36
C VAL A 581 0.43 -19.98 -3.49
N LEU A 582 -0.64 -19.21 -3.66
CA LEU A 582 -0.95 -18.03 -2.86
C LEU A 582 -2.13 -18.33 -1.95
N VAL A 583 -1.99 -18.05 -0.67
CA VAL A 583 -3.09 -18.11 0.30
C VAL A 583 -4.05 -16.96 0.05
N THR A 584 -5.34 -17.28 -0.13
CA THR A 584 -6.37 -16.26 -0.46
C THR A 584 -7.22 -15.80 0.73
N ARG A 585 -7.09 -16.48 1.88
CA ARG A 585 -7.79 -16.15 3.13
C ARG A 585 -6.91 -16.50 4.32
N ASN A 586 -7.01 -15.70 5.39
CA ASN A 586 -6.30 -16.02 6.62
C ASN A 586 -6.73 -17.37 7.18
N ASP A 587 -5.76 -18.21 7.52
CA ASP A 587 -5.94 -19.47 8.21
C ASP A 587 -5.15 -19.43 9.53
N TYR A 588 -5.85 -19.11 10.60
CA TYR A 588 -5.24 -18.94 11.92
C TYR A 588 -4.79 -20.26 12.56
N GLU A 589 -5.39 -21.38 12.18
CA GLU A 589 -4.98 -22.70 12.66
C GLU A 589 -3.65 -23.12 12.05
N LEU A 590 -3.50 -22.84 10.75
CA LEU A 590 -2.24 -23.04 10.05
C LEU A 590 -1.26 -21.87 10.26
N GLY A 591 -1.70 -20.75 10.85
CA GLY A 591 -0.90 -19.53 10.98
C GLY A 591 -0.44 -19.00 9.63
N LEU A 592 -1.28 -19.16 8.59
CA LEU A 592 -1.07 -18.63 7.25
C LEU A 592 -1.95 -17.40 7.05
N MET A 593 -1.40 -16.41 6.39
CA MET A 593 -2.09 -15.15 6.11
C MET A 593 -2.43 -15.02 4.63
N ASN A 594 -3.48 -14.26 4.33
CA ASN A 594 -3.79 -13.88 2.95
C ASN A 594 -2.58 -13.17 2.34
N GLY A 595 -2.16 -13.65 1.17
CA GLY A 595 -0.98 -13.15 0.48
C GLY A 595 0.30 -13.97 0.68
N ASP A 596 0.32 -14.93 1.63
CA ASP A 596 1.47 -15.82 1.79
C ASP A 596 1.65 -16.69 0.55
N ILE A 597 2.88 -16.79 0.07
CA ILE A 597 3.25 -17.63 -1.07
C ILE A 597 4.05 -18.82 -0.56
N GLY A 598 3.67 -20.02 -1.04
CA GLY A 598 4.40 -21.24 -0.77
C GLY A 598 4.64 -22.02 -2.04
N ILE A 599 5.62 -22.90 -2.02
CA ILE A 599 5.95 -23.76 -3.16
C ILE A 599 5.72 -25.21 -2.79
N THR A 600 5.01 -25.93 -3.68
CA THR A 600 4.80 -27.37 -3.52
C THR A 600 6.08 -28.12 -3.84
N LEU A 601 6.60 -28.86 -2.87
CA LEU A 601 7.85 -29.61 -2.98
C LEU A 601 7.61 -31.10 -2.71
N SER A 602 8.43 -31.95 -3.33
CA SER A 602 8.46 -33.37 -3.06
C SER A 602 9.25 -33.64 -1.77
N TYR A 603 8.55 -33.92 -0.67
CA TYR A 603 9.15 -34.14 0.65
C TYR A 603 9.62 -35.62 0.74
N PRO A 604 10.91 -35.90 0.94
CA PRO A 604 11.40 -37.27 1.09
C PRO A 604 10.88 -37.88 2.40
N GLY A 605 10.58 -39.18 2.40
CA GLY A 605 10.25 -39.89 3.65
C GLY A 605 8.85 -40.54 3.73
N SER A 606 8.16 -40.73 2.61
CA SER A 606 6.96 -41.60 2.58
C SER A 606 7.36 -43.09 2.50
N ALA A 607 6.69 -43.94 3.29
CA ALA A 607 6.91 -45.39 3.33
C ALA A 607 6.73 -46.08 1.96
N ASP A 608 6.05 -45.44 1.01
CA ASP A 608 5.69 -45.97 -0.30
C ASP A 608 6.73 -45.65 -1.39
N GLY A 609 7.89 -45.07 -1.05
CA GLY A 609 8.93 -44.75 -2.02
C GLY A 609 8.61 -43.58 -2.97
N ARG A 610 7.40 -43.06 -2.94
CA ARG A 610 6.98 -41.84 -3.62
C ARG A 610 7.00 -40.72 -2.60
N GLY A 611 7.81 -39.68 -2.79
CA GLY A 611 7.84 -38.51 -1.88
C GLY A 611 6.45 -37.91 -1.68
N ALA A 612 6.09 -37.62 -0.44
CA ALA A 612 4.83 -36.93 -0.16
C ALA A 612 4.92 -35.47 -0.59
N MET A 613 3.91 -34.97 -1.30
CA MET A 613 3.85 -33.55 -1.62
C MET A 613 3.57 -32.74 -0.34
N ARG A 614 4.36 -31.69 -0.11
CA ARG A 614 4.13 -30.69 0.92
C ARG A 614 4.35 -29.30 0.34
N VAL A 615 3.68 -28.35 0.92
CA VAL A 615 3.89 -26.93 0.55
C VAL A 615 4.75 -26.28 1.62
N ALA A 616 5.88 -25.72 1.19
CA ALA A 616 6.79 -24.97 2.04
C ALA A 616 6.39 -23.50 2.01
N PHE A 617 6.14 -22.92 3.18
CA PHE A 617 5.92 -21.48 3.38
C PHE A 617 7.01 -20.91 4.27
N PRO A 618 7.45 -19.65 4.07
CA PRO A 618 8.29 -18.97 5.06
C PRO A 618 7.46 -18.72 6.33
N ALA A 619 8.10 -18.83 7.52
CA ALA A 619 7.42 -18.48 8.77
C ALA A 619 7.11 -16.98 8.82
N ALA A 620 5.90 -16.63 9.25
CA ALA A 620 5.42 -15.24 9.27
C ALA A 620 6.07 -14.36 10.36
N ASP A 621 6.88 -14.95 11.26
CA ASP A 621 7.52 -14.27 12.39
C ASP A 621 8.93 -13.72 12.06
N GLY A 622 9.41 -13.93 10.83
CA GLY A 622 10.74 -13.51 10.40
C GLY A 622 11.89 -14.37 10.99
N SER A 623 11.58 -15.53 11.55
CA SER A 623 12.61 -16.45 12.10
C SER A 623 13.48 -17.10 11.02
N GLY A 624 13.04 -17.05 9.76
CA GLY A 624 13.67 -17.79 8.65
C GLY A 624 13.34 -19.30 8.66
N GLU A 625 12.48 -19.76 9.59
CA GLU A 625 12.01 -21.14 9.61
C GLU A 625 11.05 -21.44 8.47
N ILE A 626 11.00 -22.71 8.04
CA ILE A 626 10.09 -23.18 7.00
C ILE A 626 8.91 -23.91 7.63
N LYS A 627 7.73 -23.51 7.22
CA LYS A 627 6.49 -24.17 7.60
C LYS A 627 6.02 -25.12 6.52
N TRP A 628 5.97 -26.41 6.83
CA TRP A 628 5.54 -27.47 5.93
C TRP A 628 4.06 -27.78 6.13
N VAL A 629 3.26 -27.64 5.09
CA VAL A 629 1.81 -27.89 5.12
C VAL A 629 1.43 -28.96 4.09
N LEU A 630 0.56 -29.89 4.49
CA LEU A 630 0.00 -30.86 3.55
C LEU A 630 -0.98 -30.18 2.58
N PRO A 631 -0.93 -30.50 1.27
CA PRO A 631 -1.88 -29.96 0.30
C PRO A 631 -3.36 -30.12 0.70
N SER A 632 -3.73 -31.24 1.32
CA SER A 632 -5.09 -31.52 1.77
C SER A 632 -5.61 -30.60 2.88
N ARG A 633 -4.73 -29.87 3.57
CA ARG A 633 -5.09 -28.87 4.58
C ARG A 633 -5.29 -27.46 4.00
N LEU A 634 -4.85 -27.24 2.76
CA LEU A 634 -4.93 -25.93 2.09
C LEU A 634 -6.23 -25.84 1.29
N GLN A 635 -7.24 -25.17 1.86
CA GLN A 635 -8.55 -25.02 1.22
C GLN A 635 -8.69 -23.72 0.41
N ALA A 636 -7.98 -22.68 0.78
CA ALA A 636 -8.10 -21.33 0.20
C ALA A 636 -6.76 -20.90 -0.42
N VAL A 637 -6.38 -21.56 -1.51
CA VAL A 637 -5.16 -21.25 -2.27
C VAL A 637 -5.42 -21.19 -3.77
N GLU A 638 -4.65 -20.38 -4.48
CA GLU A 638 -4.64 -20.33 -5.95
C GLU A 638 -3.21 -20.45 -6.49
N THR A 639 -3.05 -20.94 -7.72
CA THR A 639 -1.74 -21.00 -8.39
C THR A 639 -1.26 -19.59 -8.70
N VAL A 640 0.04 -19.29 -8.49
CA VAL A 640 0.56 -17.91 -8.53
C VAL A 640 1.84 -17.76 -9.37
N PHE A 641 1.88 -18.34 -10.58
CA PHE A 641 2.86 -17.91 -11.56
C PHE A 641 2.59 -16.44 -11.98
N ALA A 642 1.33 -16.08 -12.19
CA ALA A 642 0.90 -14.70 -12.45
C ALA A 642 0.13 -14.16 -11.25
N LEU A 643 0.42 -12.91 -10.91
CA LEU A 643 -0.14 -12.18 -9.76
C LEU A 643 -0.70 -10.83 -10.21
N THR A 644 -1.82 -10.37 -9.66
CA THR A 644 -2.24 -8.99 -9.95
C THR A 644 -1.29 -7.98 -9.28
N VAL A 645 -1.12 -6.81 -9.91
CA VAL A 645 -0.37 -5.69 -9.32
C VAL A 645 -0.88 -5.36 -7.92
N HIS A 646 -2.20 -5.39 -7.69
CA HIS A 646 -2.79 -5.18 -6.36
C HIS A 646 -2.30 -6.18 -5.30
N LYS A 647 -2.24 -7.47 -5.65
CA LYS A 647 -1.74 -8.50 -4.72
C LYS A 647 -0.22 -8.50 -4.54
N SER A 648 0.51 -7.78 -5.41
CA SER A 648 1.95 -7.59 -5.27
C SER A 648 2.34 -6.44 -4.35
N GLN A 649 1.38 -5.64 -3.86
CA GLN A 649 1.66 -4.57 -2.91
C GLN A 649 2.39 -5.11 -1.67
N GLY A 650 3.37 -4.35 -1.18
CA GLY A 650 4.27 -4.81 -0.12
C GLY A 650 5.32 -5.83 -0.56
N SER A 651 5.40 -6.21 -1.86
CA SER A 651 6.41 -7.11 -2.41
C SER A 651 7.34 -6.39 -3.38
N GLU A 652 8.53 -6.94 -3.58
CA GLU A 652 9.48 -6.50 -4.60
C GLU A 652 10.24 -7.70 -5.13
N PHE A 653 10.57 -7.67 -6.41
CA PHE A 653 11.20 -8.77 -7.11
C PHE A 653 12.48 -8.29 -7.80
N VAL A 654 13.48 -9.15 -7.95
CA VAL A 654 14.71 -8.79 -8.67
C VAL A 654 14.36 -8.45 -10.11
N HIS A 655 13.60 -9.33 -10.78
CA HIS A 655 13.01 -9.12 -12.10
C HIS A 655 11.49 -9.16 -12.00
N ALA A 656 10.82 -8.08 -12.34
CA ALA A 656 9.37 -8.03 -12.49
C ALA A 656 8.99 -7.95 -13.97
N ALA A 657 8.03 -8.78 -14.40
CA ALA A 657 7.43 -8.68 -15.73
C ALA A 657 6.00 -8.17 -15.60
N LEU A 658 5.73 -6.95 -16.04
CA LEU A 658 4.38 -6.36 -16.03
C LEU A 658 3.69 -6.59 -17.37
N VAL A 659 2.60 -7.35 -17.35
CA VAL A 659 1.77 -7.64 -18.53
C VAL A 659 0.50 -6.80 -18.49
N LEU A 660 0.29 -5.96 -19.50
CA LEU A 660 -0.96 -5.22 -19.69
C LEU A 660 -1.97 -6.09 -20.47
N PRO A 661 -3.28 -5.82 -20.39
CA PRO A 661 -4.27 -6.46 -21.25
C PRO A 661 -4.20 -5.93 -22.69
N ASP A 662 -4.88 -6.59 -23.60
CA ASP A 662 -4.99 -6.23 -25.02
C ASP A 662 -5.98 -5.07 -25.29
N ARG A 663 -6.77 -4.71 -24.27
CA ARG A 663 -7.73 -3.59 -24.34
C ARG A 663 -7.63 -2.73 -23.11
N PHE A 664 -7.92 -1.45 -23.25
CA PHE A 664 -8.05 -0.55 -22.09
C PHE A 664 -9.21 -0.97 -21.21
N SER A 665 -9.03 -0.83 -19.91
CA SER A 665 -10.01 -1.11 -18.86
C SER A 665 -9.90 -0.01 -17.79
N PRO A 666 -10.99 0.45 -17.17
CA PRO A 666 -10.98 1.49 -16.14
C PRO A 666 -10.09 1.19 -14.92
N ILE A 667 -9.68 -0.07 -14.71
CA ILE A 667 -8.70 -0.44 -13.69
C ILE A 667 -7.26 -0.03 -14.07
N LEU A 668 -7.02 0.17 -15.38
CA LEU A 668 -5.72 0.57 -15.90
C LEU A 668 -5.53 2.07 -15.69
N THR A 669 -4.84 2.41 -14.63
CA THR A 669 -4.49 3.78 -14.30
C THR A 669 -3.00 3.92 -14.14
N ARG A 670 -2.50 5.16 -14.16
CA ARG A 670 -1.07 5.42 -13.96
C ARG A 670 -0.57 4.90 -12.62
N GLU A 671 -1.39 4.93 -11.55
CA GLU A 671 -1.05 4.39 -10.25
C GLU A 671 -0.86 2.88 -10.29
N LEU A 672 -1.65 2.16 -11.12
CA LEU A 672 -1.47 0.72 -11.33
C LEU A 672 -0.17 0.45 -12.07
N VAL A 673 0.09 1.16 -13.17
CA VAL A 673 1.33 1.01 -13.95
C VAL A 673 2.54 1.38 -13.10
N TYR A 674 2.51 2.51 -12.40
CA TYR A 674 3.55 2.95 -11.45
C TYR A 674 3.83 1.90 -10.38
N THR A 675 2.77 1.36 -9.76
CA THR A 675 2.92 0.32 -8.74
C THR A 675 3.56 -0.92 -9.33
N GLY A 676 3.14 -1.36 -10.51
CA GLY A 676 3.71 -2.52 -11.20
C GLY A 676 5.19 -2.33 -11.56
N VAL A 677 5.54 -1.19 -12.17
CA VAL A 677 6.90 -0.79 -12.52
C VAL A 677 7.81 -0.79 -11.29
N THR A 678 7.36 -0.22 -10.20
CA THR A 678 8.14 -0.08 -8.97
C THR A 678 8.26 -1.36 -8.14
N ARG A 679 7.65 -2.48 -8.56
CA ARG A 679 7.92 -3.81 -7.97
C ARG A 679 9.28 -4.38 -8.38
N ALA A 680 9.84 -3.91 -9.49
CA ALA A 680 11.17 -4.31 -9.93
C ALA A 680 12.27 -3.66 -9.06
N ARG A 681 13.25 -4.47 -8.62
CA ARG A 681 14.43 -3.97 -7.91
C ARG A 681 15.60 -3.73 -8.86
N ALA A 682 15.77 -4.61 -9.85
CA ALA A 682 16.94 -4.59 -10.72
C ALA A 682 16.59 -4.65 -12.21
N TYR A 683 15.51 -5.34 -12.59
CA TYR A 683 15.11 -5.49 -13.98
C TYR A 683 13.58 -5.47 -14.16
N LEU A 684 13.12 -4.73 -15.14
CA LEU A 684 11.70 -4.65 -15.52
C LEU A 684 11.51 -5.08 -16.97
N THR A 685 10.59 -6.00 -17.20
CA THR A 685 10.05 -6.27 -18.54
C THR A 685 8.60 -5.80 -18.61
N LEU A 686 8.30 -4.89 -19.53
CA LEU A 686 6.94 -4.45 -19.81
C LEU A 686 6.41 -5.18 -21.05
N ALA A 687 5.44 -6.08 -20.86
CA ALA A 687 4.79 -6.80 -21.94
C ALA A 687 3.48 -6.10 -22.33
N VAL A 688 3.42 -5.62 -23.57
CA VAL A 688 2.28 -4.89 -24.12
C VAL A 688 1.67 -5.70 -25.29
N PRO A 689 0.56 -6.41 -25.07
CA PRO A 689 -0.15 -7.08 -26.14
C PRO A 689 -0.65 -6.05 -27.18
N GLU A 690 -0.46 -6.36 -28.46
CA GLU A 690 -0.97 -5.56 -29.58
C GLU A 690 -0.49 -4.08 -29.65
N GLY A 691 0.54 -3.70 -28.87
CA GLY A 691 1.17 -2.40 -29.01
C GLY A 691 1.03 -1.46 -27.80
N LYS A 692 1.54 -0.23 -27.96
CA LYS A 692 1.71 0.75 -26.87
C LYS A 692 0.43 1.51 -26.47
N ALA A 693 -0.64 1.48 -27.31
CA ALA A 693 -1.82 2.32 -27.13
C ALA A 693 -2.49 2.15 -25.74
N VAL A 694 -2.63 0.91 -25.25
CA VAL A 694 -3.19 0.64 -23.92
C VAL A 694 -2.32 1.22 -22.79
N LEU A 695 -1.00 1.21 -22.96
CA LEU A 695 -0.08 1.81 -22.02
C LEU A 695 -0.21 3.34 -21.98
N GLU A 696 -0.27 3.98 -23.15
CA GLU A 696 -0.42 5.44 -23.27
C GLU A 696 -1.72 5.91 -22.60
N GLU A 697 -2.81 5.18 -22.86
CA GLU A 697 -4.10 5.45 -22.25
C GLU A 697 -4.05 5.25 -20.73
N ALA A 698 -3.43 4.18 -20.24
CA ALA A 698 -3.25 3.89 -18.82
C ALA A 698 -2.40 4.96 -18.10
N VAL A 699 -1.36 5.48 -18.73
CA VAL A 699 -0.50 6.53 -18.18
C VAL A 699 -1.24 7.86 -18.04
N THR A 700 -2.14 8.18 -18.96
CA THR A 700 -2.95 9.39 -18.89
C THR A 700 -4.13 9.27 -17.91
N ALA A 701 -4.63 8.06 -17.68
CA ALA A 701 -5.73 7.80 -16.77
C ALA A 701 -5.28 7.89 -15.29
N LYS A 702 -5.93 8.76 -14.52
CA LYS A 702 -5.72 8.89 -13.07
C LYS A 702 -6.84 8.17 -12.30
N VAL A 703 -6.48 7.49 -11.20
CA VAL A 703 -7.49 6.98 -10.28
C VAL A 703 -8.36 8.12 -9.78
N GLN A 704 -9.64 8.05 -10.08
CA GLN A 704 -10.63 8.96 -9.50
C GLN A 704 -11.34 8.23 -8.38
N ARG A 705 -11.26 8.76 -7.17
CA ARG A 705 -12.04 8.26 -6.03
C ARG A 705 -12.84 9.40 -5.46
N ALA A 706 -14.17 9.27 -5.54
CA ALA A 706 -15.07 10.26 -4.94
C ALA A 706 -15.00 10.17 -3.42
N SER A 707 -14.65 11.28 -2.79
CA SER A 707 -14.51 11.45 -1.34
C SER A 707 -14.72 12.92 -0.96
N GLY A 708 -15.07 13.18 0.28
CA GLY A 708 -15.14 14.52 0.86
C GLY A 708 -14.09 14.80 1.92
N LEU A 709 -13.13 13.89 2.11
CA LEU A 709 -12.16 13.94 3.20
C LEU A 709 -11.39 15.28 3.26
N LEU A 710 -10.85 15.75 2.12
CA LEU A 710 -10.13 17.02 2.07
C LEU A 710 -11.02 18.24 2.31
N ALA A 711 -12.28 18.18 1.89
CA ALA A 711 -13.24 19.27 2.16
C ALA A 711 -13.51 19.45 3.66
N GLY A 712 -13.37 18.37 4.45
CA GLY A 712 -13.48 18.41 5.91
C GLY A 712 -12.38 19.23 6.58
N PHE A 713 -11.17 19.31 6.01
CA PHE A 713 -10.05 20.12 6.54
C PHE A 713 -10.10 21.60 6.13
N GLY A 714 -10.98 21.98 5.22
CA GLY A 714 -11.16 23.38 4.76
C GLY A 714 -12.42 24.06 5.27
N GLY A 715 -13.28 23.33 5.96
CA GLY A 715 -14.62 23.76 6.35
C GLY A 715 -14.73 24.55 7.65
N GLY A 716 -13.88 25.56 7.82
CA GLY A 716 -14.01 26.60 8.82
C GLY A 716 -14.35 27.94 8.16
N ALA A 717 -15.46 27.98 7.35
CA ALA A 717 -16.06 29.23 6.88
C ALA A 717 -17.57 29.12 6.98
#